data_9a9a586f83985b7891bea6898144781b
#
_entry.id   9a9a586f83985b7891bea6898144781b
#
_cell.length_a   1.000
_cell.length_b   1.000
_cell.length_c   1.000
_cell.angle_alpha   90.00
_cell.angle_beta   90.00
_cell.angle_gamma   90.00
#
_symmetry.space_group_name_H-M   'P 1'
#
loop_
_entity.id
_entity.type
_entity.pdbx_description
1 polymer ?
#
loop_
_entity_poly.entity_id
_entity_poly.type
_entity_poly.pdbx_seq_one_letter_code
_entity_poly.pdbx_strand_id
1 'polypeptide(L)'
;MNKYLLNEILCGDNKLIIPDLQRDYCWAEHHLVEPFISGLMEQYLNPSSREKKLNMGLLYWYKGLPDYYWQLCDGQQRITTLFLCLGILNRKCEGDPFSDLLISPFELKDDDKEPRLQYAIRESSLYFLSDLVCRFFLDKSVASAGDIPSQPWYFNDYRFDPSIRNYLTALQEIEKLVADIDAKGFGDYLSTQLEFYCHDMGSRKEGEETFVIINTTGEPLTPTENLKPHIIRENAGEPDIAQRWEAVDHFFWKHRGKNETSDAGLNAFLRIVSLLHAYEKGDKPLFFSILKDESPSFDYKQIRFPEIEACLEAYSRFREVRPLCKSDAATRGLQDTDSFSLGDLFTILPALSFIRHRPNAQMQDIKRVHHLLANIVRYQDISSKESDLTPWQGLDLIAGLEGNSVDVVDLLGGQPLEQALEKAQAVFPDEEKIKLHVLRNADPKKRERLEEAFAKAEDYWLFDGEIKALVTCSLRGDDFDEDKFETLYRNTRLLWDSGAGSELRCALFTLNLPAFPLKYSGPTKSMGYNRSNWKKLFKENSSSPALLSFIENVPPQGDALSYLNKVRDAFTDQEATVYPLVKEARYIAYCQEHFIVIGDHIILLNPKIRAGGWIYLFDGHEVPCPEHDKFKRCYLWAQNILYTDHETFDISIDLVYQGPGDYRIEVYEKDNGRPKYVGLSDEVTHLGFSGRGSRYTFCSPSIEEILQKYFRVRQLAGL
;
A
#
# COMPACT_ATOMS: atom_id res chain seq x y z
N MET A 1 -42.73 -27.31 -0.38
CA MET A 1 -41.50 -27.21 0.45
C MET A 1 -41.39 -28.56 1.14
N ASN A 2 -40.36 -29.31 0.82
CA ASN A 2 -40.14 -30.64 1.34
C ASN A 2 -39.10 -30.61 2.45
N LYS A 3 -39.13 -31.60 3.35
CA LYS A 3 -38.15 -31.77 4.40
C LYS A 3 -37.21 -32.90 4.02
N TYR A 4 -35.92 -32.67 4.15
CA TYR A 4 -34.87 -33.65 3.90
C TYR A 4 -33.90 -33.68 5.08
N LEU A 5 -33.45 -34.86 5.40
CA LEU A 5 -32.30 -35.06 6.31
C LEU A 5 -31.00 -34.90 5.57
N LEU A 6 -29.92 -34.61 6.28
CA LEU A 6 -28.62 -34.44 5.66
C LEU A 6 -28.18 -35.67 4.83
N ASN A 7 -28.42 -36.88 5.34
CA ASN A 7 -28.12 -38.10 4.59
C ASN A 7 -29.06 -38.29 3.36
N GLU A 8 -30.24 -37.73 3.33
CA GLU A 8 -31.13 -37.77 2.15
C GLU A 8 -30.68 -36.77 1.08
N ILE A 9 -30.04 -35.69 1.50
CA ILE A 9 -29.43 -34.68 0.59
C ILE A 9 -28.17 -35.23 -0.03
N LEU A 10 -27.31 -35.89 0.78
CA LEU A 10 -25.99 -36.39 0.37
C LEU A 10 -26.02 -37.92 0.09
N CYS A 11 -27.07 -38.44 -0.56
CA CYS A 11 -27.18 -39.86 -0.83
C CYS A 11 -27.68 -40.16 -2.26
N GLY A 12 -27.74 -41.47 -2.58
CA GLY A 12 -28.25 -41.95 -3.88
C GLY A 12 -27.41 -41.42 -5.03
N ASP A 13 -28.06 -40.96 -6.09
CA ASP A 13 -27.42 -40.42 -7.29
C ASP A 13 -27.25 -38.88 -7.19
N ASN A 14 -27.67 -38.28 -6.08
CA ASN A 14 -27.67 -36.81 -5.91
C ASN A 14 -26.24 -36.26 -5.82
N LYS A 15 -25.99 -35.19 -6.52
CA LYS A 15 -24.80 -34.36 -6.46
C LYS A 15 -25.15 -32.93 -6.17
N LEU A 16 -24.57 -32.38 -5.14
CA LEU A 16 -24.75 -30.99 -4.77
C LEU A 16 -23.68 -30.15 -5.43
N ILE A 17 -24.10 -29.17 -6.21
CA ILE A 17 -23.19 -28.27 -6.90
C ILE A 17 -23.44 -26.86 -6.37
N ILE A 18 -22.39 -26.22 -5.90
CA ILE A 18 -22.38 -24.77 -5.64
C ILE A 18 -22.01 -24.13 -6.97
N PRO A 19 -22.96 -23.47 -7.65
CA PRO A 19 -22.73 -22.94 -8.99
C PRO A 19 -21.80 -21.73 -9.00
N ASP A 20 -21.28 -21.40 -10.15
CA ASP A 20 -20.35 -20.31 -10.43
C ASP A 20 -20.87 -18.91 -10.06
N LEU A 21 -22.20 -18.76 -9.87
CA LEU A 21 -22.84 -17.51 -9.43
C LEU A 21 -22.76 -17.31 -7.92
N GLN A 22 -22.38 -18.33 -7.16
CA GLN A 22 -22.32 -18.28 -5.70
C GLN A 22 -21.04 -17.64 -5.22
N ARG A 23 -21.06 -17.22 -3.94
CA ARG A 23 -19.88 -16.67 -3.25
C ARG A 23 -18.95 -17.76 -2.75
N ASP A 24 -17.73 -17.35 -2.45
CA ASP A 24 -16.73 -18.20 -1.83
C ASP A 24 -17.21 -18.79 -0.50
N TYR A 25 -16.61 -19.91 -0.10
CA TYR A 25 -16.75 -20.39 1.27
C TYR A 25 -15.94 -19.48 2.20
N CYS A 26 -16.61 -18.82 3.16
CA CYS A 26 -16.01 -17.76 3.99
C CYS A 26 -16.27 -17.91 5.51
N TRP A 27 -16.95 -18.98 5.95
CA TRP A 27 -17.32 -19.13 7.37
C TRP A 27 -16.14 -19.26 8.33
N ALA A 28 -14.99 -19.77 7.89
CA ALA A 28 -13.79 -19.81 8.72
C ALA A 28 -13.23 -18.40 8.97
N GLU A 29 -13.20 -17.56 7.94
CA GLU A 29 -12.76 -16.16 8.04
C GLU A 29 -13.66 -15.33 8.96
N HIS A 30 -14.98 -15.59 8.94
CA HIS A 30 -15.96 -14.92 9.79
C HIS A 30 -16.11 -15.55 11.18
N HIS A 31 -15.26 -16.50 11.55
CA HIS A 31 -15.30 -17.21 12.84
C HIS A 31 -16.66 -17.86 13.16
N LEU A 32 -17.38 -18.34 12.15
CA LEU A 32 -18.69 -18.97 12.29
C LEU A 32 -18.62 -20.49 12.41
N VAL A 33 -17.49 -21.11 12.08
CA VAL A 33 -17.29 -22.57 12.12
C VAL A 33 -17.36 -23.09 13.55
N GLU A 34 -16.61 -22.48 14.47
CA GLU A 34 -16.58 -22.90 15.87
C GLU A 34 -17.96 -22.83 16.56
N PRO A 35 -18.68 -21.67 16.56
CA PRO A 35 -19.99 -21.60 17.19
C PRO A 35 -21.00 -22.53 16.55
N PHE A 36 -20.93 -22.75 15.22
CA PHE A 36 -21.83 -23.64 14.51
C PHE A 36 -21.61 -25.11 14.91
N ILE A 37 -20.39 -25.61 14.87
CA ILE A 37 -20.08 -26.99 15.22
C ILE A 37 -20.26 -27.23 16.72
N SER A 38 -19.81 -26.30 17.57
CA SER A 38 -19.99 -26.41 19.04
C SER A 38 -21.49 -26.45 19.42
N GLY A 39 -22.30 -25.64 18.79
CA GLY A 39 -23.76 -25.70 18.99
C GLY A 39 -24.38 -27.05 18.62
N LEU A 40 -23.90 -27.69 17.53
CA LEU A 40 -24.36 -29.04 17.15
C LEU A 40 -23.85 -30.12 18.13
N MET A 41 -22.61 -29.97 18.62
CA MET A 41 -22.06 -30.86 19.65
C MET A 41 -22.83 -30.75 20.96
N GLU A 42 -23.20 -29.58 21.42
CA GLU A 42 -24.04 -29.37 22.61
C GLU A 42 -25.40 -30.08 22.46
N GLN A 43 -26.06 -29.97 21.29
CA GLN A 43 -27.30 -30.66 21.01
C GLN A 43 -27.15 -32.19 21.02
N TYR A 44 -26.07 -32.70 20.46
CA TYR A 44 -25.74 -34.13 20.46
C TYR A 44 -25.44 -34.68 21.86
N LEU A 45 -24.68 -33.93 22.66
CA LEU A 45 -24.34 -34.34 24.03
C LEU A 45 -25.50 -34.24 25.01
N ASN A 46 -26.54 -33.45 24.71
CA ASN A 46 -27.70 -33.33 25.53
C ASN A 46 -28.72 -34.48 25.25
N PRO A 47 -28.94 -35.40 26.19
CA PRO A 47 -29.83 -36.55 25.99
C PRO A 47 -31.28 -36.18 25.59
N SER A 48 -31.76 -34.99 26.03
CA SER A 48 -33.12 -34.51 25.72
C SER A 48 -33.30 -34.01 24.31
N SER A 49 -32.22 -33.58 23.64
CA SER A 49 -32.26 -33.06 22.27
C SER A 49 -31.67 -34.04 21.25
N ARG A 50 -30.83 -34.99 21.67
CA ARG A 50 -30.13 -35.93 20.78
C ARG A 50 -31.05 -36.75 19.88
N GLU A 51 -32.23 -37.15 20.39
CA GLU A 51 -33.21 -37.94 19.64
C GLU A 51 -34.21 -37.10 18.82
N LYS A 52 -34.13 -35.76 18.95
CA LYS A 52 -35.06 -34.86 18.26
C LYS A 52 -34.44 -34.34 16.97
N LYS A 53 -35.27 -34.21 15.93
CA LYS A 53 -34.92 -33.54 14.70
C LYS A 53 -34.56 -32.08 14.97
N LEU A 54 -33.40 -31.65 14.53
CA LEU A 54 -32.94 -30.27 14.58
C LEU A 54 -33.14 -29.61 13.24
N ASN A 55 -33.96 -28.57 13.21
CA ASN A 55 -34.20 -27.81 11.99
C ASN A 55 -33.00 -26.88 11.71
N MET A 56 -32.36 -27.06 10.55
CA MET A 56 -31.21 -26.31 10.09
C MET A 56 -31.55 -25.15 9.14
N GLY A 57 -32.85 -24.86 8.97
CA GLY A 57 -33.34 -23.77 8.14
C GLY A 57 -33.61 -24.18 6.70
N LEU A 58 -33.64 -23.18 5.83
CA LEU A 58 -34.00 -23.32 4.42
C LEU A 58 -32.78 -23.60 3.54
N LEU A 59 -32.99 -24.43 2.53
CA LEU A 59 -32.11 -24.60 1.37
C LEU A 59 -32.94 -24.32 0.10
N TYR A 60 -32.34 -23.55 -0.80
CA TYR A 60 -32.90 -23.28 -2.12
C TYR A 60 -32.01 -23.90 -3.18
N TRP A 61 -32.60 -24.69 -4.09
CA TRP A 61 -31.91 -25.29 -5.20
C TRP A 61 -32.77 -25.33 -6.45
N TYR A 62 -32.15 -25.58 -7.59
CA TYR A 62 -32.81 -26.03 -8.81
C TYR A 62 -32.08 -27.26 -9.36
N LYS A 63 -32.79 -28.06 -10.14
CA LYS A 63 -32.19 -29.23 -10.79
C LYS A 63 -31.49 -28.82 -12.05
N GLY A 64 -30.24 -29.29 -12.19
CA GLY A 64 -29.45 -29.15 -13.40
C GLY A 64 -29.81 -30.19 -14.46
N LEU A 65 -29.00 -30.28 -15.50
CA LEU A 65 -29.00 -31.37 -16.45
C LEU A 65 -27.68 -32.13 -16.32
N PRO A 66 -27.71 -33.40 -15.95
CA PRO A 66 -28.87 -34.29 -15.67
C PRO A 66 -29.56 -34.02 -14.33
N ASP A 67 -30.76 -34.54 -14.12
CA ASP A 67 -31.67 -34.26 -12.98
C ASP A 67 -31.10 -34.56 -11.58
N TYR A 68 -30.01 -35.34 -11.48
CA TYR A 68 -29.35 -35.64 -10.21
C TYR A 68 -28.33 -34.53 -9.81
N TYR A 69 -28.12 -33.50 -10.61
CA TYR A 69 -27.33 -32.33 -10.27
C TYR A 69 -28.22 -31.27 -9.62
N TRP A 70 -28.05 -31.09 -8.31
CA TRP A 70 -28.78 -30.12 -7.53
C TRP A 70 -27.92 -28.88 -7.34
N GLN A 71 -28.28 -27.82 -8.04
CA GLN A 71 -27.59 -26.52 -7.97
C GLN A 71 -28.07 -25.75 -6.76
N LEU A 72 -27.22 -25.59 -5.76
CA LEU A 72 -27.58 -24.95 -4.48
C LEU A 72 -27.52 -23.43 -4.61
N CYS A 73 -28.67 -22.75 -4.37
CA CYS A 73 -28.77 -21.28 -4.44
C CYS A 73 -28.60 -20.61 -3.07
N ASP A 74 -28.97 -21.28 -1.99
CA ASP A 74 -28.75 -20.78 -0.61
C ASP A 74 -28.53 -21.94 0.36
N GLY A 75 -27.79 -21.65 1.44
CA GLY A 75 -27.37 -22.62 2.44
C GLY A 75 -26.03 -23.27 2.20
N GLN A 76 -25.29 -22.79 1.19
CA GLN A 76 -23.99 -23.32 0.79
C GLN A 76 -22.99 -23.40 1.94
N GLN A 77 -22.86 -22.35 2.75
CA GLN A 77 -21.91 -22.29 3.86
C GLN A 77 -22.19 -23.38 4.90
N ARG A 78 -23.47 -23.55 5.27
CA ARG A 78 -23.90 -24.59 6.24
C ARG A 78 -23.62 -25.99 5.73
N ILE A 79 -24.01 -26.28 4.51
CA ILE A 79 -23.81 -27.61 3.89
C ILE A 79 -22.31 -27.90 3.73
N THR A 80 -21.53 -26.93 3.29
CA THR A 80 -20.07 -27.10 3.14
C THR A 80 -19.42 -27.39 4.50
N THR A 81 -19.76 -26.66 5.54
CA THR A 81 -19.20 -26.88 6.89
C THR A 81 -19.59 -28.28 7.42
N LEU A 82 -20.81 -28.71 7.20
CA LEU A 82 -21.25 -30.07 7.57
C LEU A 82 -20.53 -31.15 6.76
N PHE A 83 -20.31 -30.94 5.46
CA PHE A 83 -19.56 -31.87 4.60
C PHE A 83 -18.10 -32.00 5.07
N LEU A 84 -17.42 -30.89 5.37
CA LEU A 84 -16.08 -30.90 5.93
C LEU A 84 -16.02 -31.61 7.29
N CYS A 85 -17.04 -31.39 8.14
CA CYS A 85 -17.15 -32.04 9.44
C CYS A 85 -17.34 -33.57 9.28
N LEU A 86 -18.22 -34.03 8.40
CA LEU A 86 -18.39 -35.44 8.09
C LEU A 86 -17.10 -36.08 7.57
N GLY A 87 -16.32 -35.36 6.76
CA GLY A 87 -15.01 -35.79 6.29
C GLY A 87 -14.02 -36.04 7.43
N ILE A 88 -13.92 -35.11 8.39
CA ILE A 88 -13.07 -35.27 9.58
C ILE A 88 -13.55 -36.41 10.48
N LEU A 89 -14.87 -36.53 10.68
CA LEU A 89 -15.45 -37.63 11.47
C LEU A 89 -15.20 -39.00 10.81
N ASN A 90 -15.31 -39.10 9.48
CA ASN A 90 -14.99 -40.29 8.73
C ASN A 90 -13.56 -40.76 8.95
N ARG A 91 -12.62 -39.85 8.93
CA ARG A 91 -11.19 -40.14 9.18
C ARG A 91 -10.92 -40.73 10.58
N LYS A 92 -11.69 -40.28 11.58
CA LYS A 92 -11.57 -40.74 12.97
C LYS A 92 -12.18 -42.10 13.20
N CYS A 93 -13.04 -42.58 12.29
CA CYS A 93 -13.70 -43.87 12.40
C CYS A 93 -12.92 -44.98 11.70
N GLU A 94 -13.07 -46.20 12.15
CA GLU A 94 -12.66 -47.41 11.41
C GLU A 94 -13.75 -47.75 10.39
N GLY A 95 -13.34 -48.19 9.19
CA GLY A 95 -14.26 -48.70 8.16
C GLY A 95 -15.05 -47.65 7.37
N ASP A 96 -14.62 -46.39 7.46
CA ASP A 96 -15.13 -45.26 6.65
C ASP A 96 -16.67 -45.16 6.56
N PRO A 97 -17.40 -45.06 7.71
CA PRO A 97 -18.86 -45.20 7.77
C PRO A 97 -19.63 -44.09 7.05
N PHE A 98 -18.97 -42.96 6.75
CA PHE A 98 -19.60 -41.83 6.08
C PHE A 98 -19.13 -41.64 4.62
N SER A 99 -18.38 -42.62 4.07
CA SER A 99 -17.85 -42.56 2.70
C SER A 99 -18.98 -42.31 1.67
N ASP A 100 -20.13 -42.97 1.80
CA ASP A 100 -21.27 -42.81 0.91
C ASP A 100 -21.91 -41.42 0.92
N LEU A 101 -21.67 -40.63 1.99
CA LEU A 101 -22.09 -39.22 2.09
C LEU A 101 -21.06 -38.26 1.52
N LEU A 102 -19.82 -38.71 1.31
CA LEU A 102 -18.70 -37.91 0.82
C LEU A 102 -18.44 -38.10 -0.68
N ILE A 103 -18.64 -39.30 -1.20
CA ILE A 103 -18.37 -39.66 -2.60
C ILE A 103 -19.65 -40.00 -3.34
N SER A 104 -19.68 -39.58 -4.60
CA SER A 104 -20.73 -39.96 -5.56
C SER A 104 -20.55 -41.42 -6.01
N PRO A 105 -21.63 -42.11 -6.38
CA PRO A 105 -21.52 -43.43 -6.97
C PRO A 105 -20.87 -43.42 -8.38
N PHE A 106 -20.68 -42.23 -8.97
CA PHE A 106 -20.07 -42.09 -10.28
C PHE A 106 -18.54 -42.08 -10.15
N GLU A 107 -17.87 -42.89 -10.94
CA GLU A 107 -16.42 -42.93 -11.05
C GLU A 107 -15.95 -41.98 -12.15
N LEU A 108 -14.89 -41.21 -11.86
CA LEU A 108 -14.16 -40.45 -12.86
C LEU A 108 -13.23 -41.42 -13.61
N LYS A 109 -12.85 -41.09 -14.86
CA LYS A 109 -12.10 -41.98 -15.76
C LYS A 109 -10.75 -42.49 -15.26
N ASP A 110 -10.19 -41.93 -14.21
CA ASP A 110 -8.82 -42.17 -13.73
C ASP A 110 -8.76 -42.66 -12.26
N ASP A 111 -9.69 -43.52 -11.84
CA ASP A 111 -9.80 -44.04 -10.46
C ASP A 111 -10.06 -42.98 -9.38
N ASP A 112 -10.23 -41.71 -9.72
CA ASP A 112 -10.62 -40.67 -8.79
C ASP A 112 -12.13 -40.69 -8.59
N LYS A 113 -12.54 -40.66 -7.31
CA LYS A 113 -13.96 -40.67 -6.94
C LYS A 113 -14.46 -39.23 -6.88
N GLU A 114 -15.61 -39.03 -7.47
CA GLU A 114 -16.22 -37.71 -7.53
C GLU A 114 -16.89 -37.32 -6.19
N PRO A 115 -16.57 -36.12 -5.59
CA PRO A 115 -17.22 -35.72 -4.33
C PRO A 115 -18.70 -35.45 -4.54
N ARG A 116 -19.51 -35.69 -3.49
CA ARG A 116 -20.94 -35.35 -3.51
C ARG A 116 -21.20 -33.86 -3.46
N LEU A 117 -20.30 -33.09 -2.88
CA LEU A 117 -20.32 -31.63 -2.90
C LEU A 117 -19.25 -31.12 -3.85
N GLN A 118 -19.63 -30.29 -4.78
CA GLN A 118 -18.75 -29.65 -5.74
C GLN A 118 -18.88 -28.13 -5.64
N TYR A 119 -17.77 -27.45 -5.72
CA TYR A 119 -17.72 -26.00 -5.81
C TYR A 119 -17.28 -25.60 -7.23
N ALA A 120 -18.26 -25.24 -8.06
CA ALA A 120 -18.03 -24.87 -9.46
C ALA A 120 -17.69 -23.37 -9.65
N ILE A 121 -17.35 -22.68 -8.58
CA ILE A 121 -16.99 -21.26 -8.62
C ILE A 121 -15.66 -21.05 -9.34
N ARG A 122 -14.69 -21.95 -9.09
CA ARG A 122 -13.37 -21.99 -9.76
C ARG A 122 -12.92 -23.42 -9.98
N GLU A 123 -12.13 -23.62 -11.01
CA GLU A 123 -11.52 -24.94 -11.27
C GLU A 123 -10.67 -25.41 -10.09
N SER A 124 -9.91 -24.49 -9.45
CA SER A 124 -9.10 -24.80 -8.27
C SER A 124 -9.92 -25.34 -7.11
N SER A 125 -11.06 -24.71 -6.78
CA SER A 125 -11.97 -25.18 -5.73
C SER A 125 -12.58 -26.53 -6.07
N LEU A 126 -12.95 -26.75 -7.34
CA LEU A 126 -13.54 -28.00 -7.82
C LEU A 126 -12.56 -29.15 -7.68
N TYR A 127 -11.32 -29.00 -8.21
CA TYR A 127 -10.30 -30.05 -8.13
C TYR A 127 -9.83 -30.29 -6.69
N PHE A 128 -9.68 -29.21 -5.90
CA PHE A 128 -9.28 -29.36 -4.51
C PHE A 128 -10.26 -30.19 -3.68
N LEU A 129 -11.56 -30.02 -3.85
CA LEU A 129 -12.56 -30.84 -3.13
C LEU A 129 -12.48 -32.31 -3.53
N SER A 130 -12.18 -32.61 -4.80
CA SER A 130 -11.94 -33.99 -5.24
C SER A 130 -10.69 -34.57 -4.59
N ASP A 131 -9.57 -33.83 -4.62
CA ASP A 131 -8.34 -34.22 -3.94
C ASP A 131 -8.54 -34.37 -2.43
N LEU A 132 -9.27 -33.45 -1.79
CA LEU A 132 -9.55 -33.49 -0.36
C LEU A 132 -10.31 -34.74 0.04
N VAL A 133 -11.32 -35.11 -0.72
CA VAL A 133 -12.11 -36.32 -0.43
C VAL A 133 -11.25 -37.56 -0.64
N CYS A 134 -10.63 -37.72 -1.79
CA CYS A 134 -9.88 -38.93 -2.16
C CYS A 134 -8.59 -39.09 -1.33
N ARG A 135 -7.86 -38.00 -1.12
CA ARG A 135 -6.48 -37.99 -0.57
C ARG A 135 -6.37 -37.56 0.89
N PHE A 136 -7.48 -37.11 1.49
CA PHE A 136 -7.50 -36.75 2.89
C PHE A 136 -8.67 -37.38 3.65
N PHE A 137 -9.93 -37.31 3.19
CA PHE A 137 -11.05 -37.88 3.93
C PHE A 137 -11.11 -39.41 3.88
N LEU A 138 -10.71 -40.03 2.79
CA LEU A 138 -10.69 -41.47 2.60
C LEU A 138 -9.30 -42.10 2.76
N ASP A 139 -8.24 -41.35 2.46
CA ASP A 139 -6.86 -41.74 2.71
C ASP A 139 -6.35 -41.14 4.02
N LYS A 140 -5.98 -42.00 4.96
CA LYS A 140 -5.52 -41.62 6.30
C LYS A 140 -3.99 -41.43 6.38
N SER A 141 -3.29 -41.38 5.24
CA SER A 141 -1.82 -41.24 5.19
C SER A 141 -1.36 -39.84 5.64
N VAL A 142 -2.15 -38.78 5.44
CA VAL A 142 -1.89 -37.44 5.94
C VAL A 142 -2.30 -37.33 7.39
N ALA A 143 -1.43 -36.89 8.28
CA ALA A 143 -1.67 -36.95 9.74
C ALA A 143 -2.77 -35.99 10.19
N SER A 144 -2.76 -34.74 9.73
CA SER A 144 -3.70 -33.69 10.15
C SER A 144 -4.08 -32.75 9.01
N ALA A 145 -5.14 -31.97 9.20
CA ALA A 145 -5.53 -30.93 8.24
C ALA A 145 -4.43 -29.87 8.04
N GLY A 146 -3.62 -29.63 9.05
CA GLY A 146 -2.48 -28.71 8.98
C GLY A 146 -1.38 -29.16 8.04
N ASP A 147 -1.28 -30.47 7.75
CA ASP A 147 -0.25 -31.06 6.89
C ASP A 147 -0.65 -31.08 5.41
N ILE A 148 -1.89 -30.75 5.06
CA ILE A 148 -2.40 -30.72 3.68
C ILE A 148 -1.55 -29.85 2.77
N PRO A 149 -1.17 -28.60 3.14
CA PRO A 149 -0.38 -27.75 2.25
C PRO A 149 1.02 -28.28 1.93
N SER A 150 1.52 -29.24 2.68
CA SER A 150 2.81 -29.89 2.45
C SER A 150 2.74 -31.14 1.55
N GLN A 151 1.54 -31.56 1.16
CA GLN A 151 1.35 -32.78 0.38
C GLN A 151 1.70 -32.58 -1.10
N PRO A 152 2.21 -33.61 -1.78
CA PRO A 152 2.55 -33.52 -3.22
C PRO A 152 1.36 -33.19 -4.14
N TRP A 153 0.14 -33.52 -3.73
CA TRP A 153 -1.09 -33.24 -4.47
C TRP A 153 -1.66 -31.83 -4.21
N TYR A 154 -1.09 -31.09 -3.22
CA TYR A 154 -1.49 -29.70 -2.98
C TYR A 154 -0.76 -28.79 -3.98
N PHE A 155 -1.43 -28.41 -5.05
CA PHE A 155 -0.87 -27.56 -6.09
C PHE A 155 -0.68 -26.11 -5.62
N ASN A 156 0.32 -25.43 -6.19
CA ASN A 156 0.62 -24.04 -5.86
C ASN A 156 -0.58 -23.11 -6.03
N ASP A 157 -1.45 -23.37 -6.99
CA ASP A 157 -2.62 -22.55 -7.29
C ASP A 157 -3.69 -22.64 -6.21
N TYR A 158 -3.76 -23.75 -5.47
CA TYR A 158 -4.70 -23.95 -4.36
C TYR A 158 -4.54 -22.90 -3.24
N ARG A 159 -3.32 -22.49 -2.94
CA ARG A 159 -3.05 -21.49 -1.89
C ARG A 159 -3.61 -20.10 -2.19
N PHE A 160 -3.91 -19.81 -3.46
CA PHE A 160 -4.44 -18.53 -3.90
C PHE A 160 -5.98 -18.48 -3.90
N ASP A 161 -6.65 -19.62 -3.82
CA ASP A 161 -8.10 -19.71 -3.80
C ASP A 161 -8.64 -19.44 -2.39
N PRO A 162 -9.56 -18.44 -2.20
CA PRO A 162 -10.11 -18.12 -0.88
C PRO A 162 -10.94 -19.24 -0.30
N SER A 163 -11.75 -19.93 -1.11
CA SER A 163 -12.53 -21.06 -0.63
C SER A 163 -11.62 -22.15 -0.07
N ILE A 164 -10.50 -22.46 -0.75
CA ILE A 164 -9.54 -23.48 -0.29
C ILE A 164 -8.87 -23.06 1.01
N ARG A 165 -8.45 -21.80 1.13
CA ARG A 165 -7.89 -21.30 2.41
C ARG A 165 -8.89 -21.43 3.56
N ASN A 166 -10.13 -21.05 3.31
CA ASN A 166 -11.20 -21.19 4.29
C ASN A 166 -11.52 -22.66 4.60
N TYR A 167 -11.48 -23.58 3.61
CA TYR A 167 -11.62 -25.03 3.89
C TYR A 167 -10.50 -25.52 4.82
N LEU A 168 -9.26 -25.16 4.56
CA LEU A 168 -8.13 -25.59 5.40
C LEU A 168 -8.23 -25.05 6.82
N THR A 169 -8.64 -23.79 6.98
CA THR A 169 -8.87 -23.20 8.30
C THR A 169 -10.02 -23.89 9.02
N ALA A 170 -11.16 -24.08 8.34
CA ALA A 170 -12.31 -24.79 8.88
C ALA A 170 -11.99 -26.25 9.28
N LEU A 171 -11.22 -26.95 8.45
CA LEU A 171 -10.81 -28.34 8.76
C LEU A 171 -9.95 -28.40 10.02
N GLN A 172 -9.00 -27.46 10.20
CA GLN A 172 -8.17 -27.39 11.40
C GLN A 172 -8.97 -27.04 12.65
N GLU A 173 -9.96 -26.16 12.54
CA GLU A 173 -10.89 -25.82 13.62
C GLU A 173 -11.77 -27.01 13.99
N ILE A 174 -12.41 -27.64 13.01
CA ILE A 174 -13.28 -28.82 13.20
C ILE A 174 -12.46 -29.95 13.82
N GLU A 175 -11.26 -30.25 13.30
CA GLU A 175 -10.40 -31.33 13.82
C GLU A 175 -10.10 -31.16 15.31
N LYS A 176 -9.87 -29.92 15.77
CA LYS A 176 -9.66 -29.60 17.19
C LYS A 176 -10.96 -29.76 18.01
N LEU A 177 -12.08 -29.24 17.49
CA LEU A 177 -13.37 -29.26 18.19
C LEU A 177 -13.85 -30.69 18.41
N VAL A 178 -13.74 -31.57 17.42
CA VAL A 178 -14.22 -32.94 17.49
C VAL A 178 -13.15 -33.92 18.01
N ALA A 179 -12.06 -33.43 18.64
CA ALA A 179 -10.96 -34.29 19.09
C ALA A 179 -11.40 -35.38 20.04
N ASP A 180 -12.23 -35.06 21.01
CA ASP A 180 -12.64 -35.96 22.10
C ASP A 180 -14.08 -36.48 21.97
N ILE A 181 -14.76 -36.22 20.84
CA ILE A 181 -16.15 -36.66 20.65
C ILE A 181 -16.21 -38.09 20.09
N ASP A 182 -17.26 -38.81 20.40
CA ASP A 182 -17.59 -40.03 19.69
C ASP A 182 -17.88 -39.74 18.21
N ALA A 183 -16.88 -39.94 17.39
CA ALA A 183 -16.92 -39.56 15.96
C ALA A 183 -18.03 -40.25 15.19
N LYS A 184 -18.28 -41.56 15.47
CA LYS A 184 -19.34 -42.30 14.81
C LYS A 184 -20.73 -41.84 15.27
N GLY A 185 -20.94 -41.76 16.58
CA GLY A 185 -22.22 -41.32 17.12
C GLY A 185 -22.58 -39.89 16.73
N PHE A 186 -21.60 -38.97 16.70
CA PHE A 186 -21.83 -37.60 16.27
C PHE A 186 -22.11 -37.52 14.76
N GLY A 187 -21.35 -38.26 13.94
CA GLY A 187 -21.63 -38.33 12.50
C GLY A 187 -22.98 -38.94 12.15
N ASP A 188 -23.40 -39.98 12.87
CA ASP A 188 -24.75 -40.55 12.76
C ASP A 188 -25.81 -39.52 13.16
N TYR A 189 -25.58 -38.73 14.22
CA TYR A 189 -26.47 -37.64 14.61
C TYR A 189 -26.56 -36.58 13.52
N LEU A 190 -25.44 -36.07 13.00
CA LEU A 190 -25.45 -35.06 11.94
C LEU A 190 -26.23 -35.58 10.71
N SER A 191 -25.99 -36.81 10.30
CA SER A 191 -26.61 -37.37 9.10
C SER A 191 -28.10 -37.66 9.24
N THR A 192 -28.57 -38.07 10.46
CA THR A 192 -29.95 -38.58 10.65
C THR A 192 -30.83 -37.65 11.47
N GLN A 193 -30.30 -36.64 12.19
CA GLN A 193 -31.12 -35.74 13.01
C GLN A 193 -31.21 -34.32 12.45
N LEU A 194 -30.27 -33.88 11.58
CA LEU A 194 -30.36 -32.57 10.96
C LEU A 194 -31.37 -32.57 9.81
N GLU A 195 -32.43 -31.74 9.95
CA GLU A 195 -33.51 -31.58 8.98
C GLU A 195 -33.46 -30.23 8.31
N PHE A 196 -33.55 -30.18 7.00
CA PHE A 196 -33.61 -28.97 6.19
C PHE A 196 -34.97 -28.83 5.51
N TYR A 197 -35.48 -27.61 5.45
CA TYR A 197 -36.58 -27.26 4.56
C TYR A 197 -36.01 -26.96 3.18
N CYS A 198 -36.41 -27.71 2.18
CA CYS A 198 -35.85 -27.59 0.84
C CYS A 198 -36.92 -27.09 -0.13
N HIS A 199 -36.56 -26.08 -0.89
CA HIS A 199 -37.41 -25.52 -1.92
C HIS A 199 -36.76 -25.67 -3.29
N ASP A 200 -37.41 -26.40 -4.17
CA ASP A 200 -37.00 -26.56 -5.56
C ASP A 200 -37.54 -25.35 -6.34
N MET A 201 -36.62 -24.58 -6.93
CA MET A 201 -36.90 -23.35 -7.69
C MET A 201 -37.34 -23.67 -9.13
N GLY A 202 -37.30 -24.93 -9.54
CA GLY A 202 -37.77 -25.40 -10.82
C GLY A 202 -36.78 -25.15 -11.95
N SER A 203 -36.36 -23.95 -12.21
CA SER A 203 -35.45 -23.61 -13.30
C SER A 203 -34.21 -22.80 -12.86
N ARG A 204 -33.16 -22.84 -13.66
CA ARG A 204 -31.95 -22.01 -13.46
C ARG A 204 -32.30 -20.53 -13.38
N LYS A 205 -33.19 -20.04 -14.24
CA LYS A 205 -33.57 -18.62 -14.25
C LYS A 205 -34.23 -18.18 -12.96
N GLU A 206 -35.17 -19.00 -12.45
CA GLU A 206 -35.86 -18.71 -11.17
C GLU A 206 -34.87 -18.81 -10.00
N GLY A 207 -33.93 -19.74 -10.04
CA GLY A 207 -32.85 -19.86 -9.06
C GLY A 207 -31.96 -18.65 -9.02
N GLU A 208 -31.54 -18.13 -10.16
CA GLU A 208 -30.69 -16.93 -10.29
C GLU A 208 -31.43 -15.66 -9.82
N GLU A 209 -32.69 -15.48 -10.20
CA GLU A 209 -33.51 -14.33 -9.75
C GLU A 209 -33.72 -14.36 -8.23
N THR A 210 -33.98 -15.52 -7.67
CA THR A 210 -34.21 -15.69 -6.22
C THR A 210 -32.90 -15.51 -5.45
N PHE A 211 -31.77 -15.98 -5.99
CA PHE A 211 -30.47 -15.75 -5.40
C PHE A 211 -30.18 -14.26 -5.15
N VAL A 212 -30.45 -13.41 -6.14
CA VAL A 212 -30.31 -11.96 -6.00
C VAL A 212 -31.22 -11.41 -4.89
N ILE A 213 -32.49 -11.87 -4.82
CA ILE A 213 -33.47 -11.41 -3.81
C ILE A 213 -33.03 -11.83 -2.41
N ILE A 214 -32.64 -13.09 -2.21
CA ILE A 214 -32.31 -13.64 -0.89
C ILE A 214 -31.00 -13.01 -0.35
N ASN A 215 -30.00 -12.82 -1.19
CA ASN A 215 -28.74 -12.24 -0.77
C ASN A 215 -28.82 -10.73 -0.46
N THR A 216 -29.87 -10.03 -0.93
CA THR A 216 -30.14 -8.64 -0.50
C THR A 216 -30.63 -8.55 0.95
N THR A 217 -31.01 -9.66 1.57
CA THR A 217 -31.48 -9.71 2.97
C THR A 217 -30.47 -10.31 3.96
N GLY A 218 -29.33 -10.84 3.45
CA GLY A 218 -28.22 -11.39 4.24
C GLY A 218 -26.99 -10.50 4.24
N GLU A 219 -25.81 -11.12 4.26
CA GLU A 219 -24.56 -10.41 4.01
C GLU A 219 -24.59 -9.86 2.59
N PRO A 220 -24.40 -8.55 2.38
CA PRO A 220 -24.55 -7.96 1.06
C PRO A 220 -23.50 -8.55 0.10
N LEU A 221 -23.96 -8.94 -1.08
CA LEU A 221 -23.06 -9.28 -2.18
C LEU A 221 -22.12 -8.10 -2.46
N THR A 222 -20.90 -8.41 -2.82
CA THR A 222 -19.99 -7.37 -3.31
C THR A 222 -20.58 -6.72 -4.57
N PRO A 223 -20.18 -5.49 -4.89
CA PRO A 223 -20.63 -4.83 -6.12
C PRO A 223 -20.39 -5.70 -7.36
N THR A 224 -19.28 -6.43 -7.40
CA THR A 224 -18.91 -7.31 -8.53
C THR A 224 -19.82 -8.54 -8.62
N GLU A 225 -20.09 -9.18 -7.50
CA GLU A 225 -20.99 -10.34 -7.44
C GLU A 225 -22.42 -9.96 -7.88
N ASN A 226 -22.87 -8.74 -7.55
CA ASN A 226 -24.15 -8.21 -8.02
C ASN A 226 -24.17 -7.97 -9.54
N LEU A 227 -23.06 -7.54 -10.13
CA LEU A 227 -22.97 -7.21 -11.55
C LEU A 227 -22.83 -8.45 -12.45
N LYS A 228 -22.14 -9.48 -12.00
CA LYS A 228 -21.84 -10.70 -12.79
C LYS A 228 -23.06 -11.29 -13.49
N PRO A 229 -24.18 -11.60 -12.80
CA PRO A 229 -25.38 -12.17 -13.44
C PRO A 229 -25.98 -11.27 -14.52
N HIS A 230 -25.95 -9.97 -14.29
CA HIS A 230 -26.48 -8.99 -15.22
C HIS A 230 -25.63 -8.88 -16.50
N ILE A 231 -24.30 -8.84 -16.36
CA ILE A 231 -23.36 -8.81 -17.48
C ILE A 231 -23.50 -10.07 -18.33
N ILE A 232 -23.52 -11.24 -17.70
CA ILE A 232 -23.66 -12.53 -18.43
C ILE A 232 -25.00 -12.56 -19.17
N ARG A 233 -26.11 -12.15 -18.55
CA ARG A 233 -27.43 -12.14 -19.19
C ARG A 233 -27.52 -11.19 -20.37
N GLU A 234 -27.03 -9.96 -20.23
CA GLU A 234 -27.10 -8.97 -21.31
C GLU A 234 -26.17 -9.32 -22.49
N ASN A 235 -25.19 -10.19 -22.26
CA ASN A 235 -24.27 -10.69 -23.27
C ASN A 235 -24.47 -12.17 -23.61
N ALA A 236 -25.65 -12.74 -23.34
CA ALA A 236 -25.95 -14.15 -23.58
C ALA A 236 -25.80 -14.63 -25.05
N GLY A 237 -25.72 -13.68 -25.99
CA GLY A 237 -25.42 -13.99 -27.41
C GLY A 237 -23.94 -14.16 -27.73
N GLU A 238 -23.07 -13.81 -26.81
CA GLU A 238 -21.63 -14.02 -26.94
C GLU A 238 -21.24 -15.46 -26.58
N PRO A 239 -20.37 -16.12 -27.36
CA PRO A 239 -19.94 -17.46 -27.05
C PRO A 239 -19.12 -17.49 -25.75
N ASP A 240 -19.33 -18.51 -24.95
CA ASP A 240 -18.56 -18.81 -23.74
C ASP A 240 -18.44 -17.64 -22.73
N ILE A 241 -19.48 -16.81 -22.66
CA ILE A 241 -19.47 -15.57 -21.87
C ILE A 241 -19.12 -15.80 -20.39
N ALA A 242 -19.61 -16.89 -19.80
CA ALA A 242 -19.31 -17.21 -18.40
C ALA A 242 -17.81 -17.48 -18.19
N GLN A 243 -17.20 -18.30 -19.06
CA GLN A 243 -15.78 -18.63 -19.01
C GLN A 243 -14.90 -17.39 -19.29
N ARG A 244 -15.32 -16.54 -20.22
CA ARG A 244 -14.62 -15.27 -20.52
C ARG A 244 -14.70 -14.29 -19.34
N TRP A 245 -15.84 -14.24 -18.65
CA TRP A 245 -15.94 -13.46 -17.41
C TRP A 245 -15.00 -14.00 -16.33
N GLU A 246 -14.93 -15.31 -16.15
CA GLU A 246 -14.01 -15.92 -15.20
C GLU A 246 -12.54 -15.58 -15.51
N ALA A 247 -12.18 -15.48 -16.80
CA ALA A 247 -10.85 -15.05 -17.18
C ALA A 247 -10.56 -13.59 -16.74
N VAL A 248 -11.56 -12.70 -16.81
CA VAL A 248 -11.47 -11.33 -16.28
C VAL A 248 -11.29 -11.34 -14.76
N ASP A 249 -12.15 -12.06 -14.05
CA ASP A 249 -12.06 -12.18 -12.58
C ASP A 249 -10.73 -12.81 -12.14
N HIS A 250 -10.30 -13.89 -12.81
CA HIS A 250 -9.02 -14.56 -12.54
C HIS A 250 -7.82 -13.62 -12.76
N PHE A 251 -7.88 -12.73 -13.75
CA PHE A 251 -6.83 -11.73 -13.95
C PHE A 251 -6.68 -10.83 -12.70
N PHE A 252 -7.78 -10.30 -12.18
CA PHE A 252 -7.74 -9.46 -10.98
C PHE A 252 -7.41 -10.25 -9.73
N TRP A 253 -7.91 -11.48 -9.65
CA TRP A 253 -7.53 -12.41 -8.60
C TRP A 253 -6.01 -12.65 -8.54
N LYS A 254 -5.39 -12.96 -9.66
CA LYS A 254 -3.94 -13.17 -9.76
C LYS A 254 -3.13 -11.94 -9.36
N HIS A 255 -3.69 -10.75 -9.56
CA HIS A 255 -3.01 -9.48 -9.36
C HIS A 255 -3.55 -8.67 -8.17
N ARG A 256 -4.28 -9.29 -7.27
CA ARG A 256 -4.91 -8.62 -6.12
C ARG A 256 -3.94 -8.05 -5.08
N GLY A 257 -2.66 -8.39 -5.14
CA GLY A 257 -1.65 -7.91 -4.21
C GLY A 257 -1.90 -8.42 -2.79
N LYS A 258 -2.18 -7.50 -1.86
CA LYS A 258 -2.49 -7.78 -0.45
C LYS A 258 -3.99 -7.91 -0.18
N ASN A 259 -4.84 -7.62 -1.16
CA ASN A 259 -6.28 -7.78 -1.00
C ASN A 259 -6.65 -9.25 -0.92
N GLU A 260 -7.70 -9.55 -0.17
CA GLU A 260 -8.17 -10.93 0.03
C GLU A 260 -8.95 -11.45 -1.17
N THR A 261 -9.66 -10.55 -1.87
CA THR A 261 -10.50 -10.87 -3.03
C THR A 261 -10.08 -10.11 -4.28
N SER A 262 -10.63 -10.47 -5.44
CA SER A 262 -10.48 -9.74 -6.71
C SER A 262 -11.32 -8.46 -6.77
N ASP A 263 -12.33 -8.31 -5.90
CA ASP A 263 -13.38 -7.30 -6.00
C ASP A 263 -12.86 -5.87 -6.08
N ALA A 264 -11.90 -5.52 -5.22
CA ALA A 264 -11.33 -4.19 -5.20
C ALA A 264 -10.75 -3.78 -6.57
N GLY A 265 -9.88 -4.62 -7.12
CA GLY A 265 -9.26 -4.38 -8.42
C GLY A 265 -10.27 -4.42 -9.57
N LEU A 266 -11.19 -5.37 -9.54
CA LEU A 266 -12.21 -5.54 -10.57
C LEU A 266 -13.21 -4.38 -10.59
N ASN A 267 -13.69 -3.92 -9.42
CA ASN A 267 -14.57 -2.75 -9.33
C ASN A 267 -13.88 -1.48 -9.82
N ALA A 268 -12.62 -1.27 -9.41
CA ALA A 268 -11.83 -0.14 -9.89
C ALA A 268 -11.63 -0.18 -11.42
N PHE A 269 -11.41 -1.35 -11.98
CA PHE A 269 -11.31 -1.55 -13.43
C PHE A 269 -12.64 -1.31 -14.15
N LEU A 270 -13.76 -1.81 -13.64
CA LEU A 270 -15.09 -1.55 -14.22
C LEU A 270 -15.44 -0.05 -14.21
N ARG A 271 -14.99 0.67 -13.16
CA ARG A 271 -15.11 2.13 -13.13
C ARG A 271 -14.29 2.78 -14.27
N ILE A 272 -13.08 2.30 -14.53
CA ILE A 272 -12.26 2.75 -15.66
C ILE A 272 -13.00 2.50 -16.99
N VAL A 273 -13.55 1.31 -17.18
CA VAL A 273 -14.32 0.96 -18.39
C VAL A 273 -15.49 1.91 -18.57
N SER A 274 -16.24 2.20 -17.48
CA SER A 274 -17.37 3.14 -17.50
C SER A 274 -16.95 4.57 -17.87
N LEU A 275 -15.82 5.04 -17.34
CA LEU A 275 -15.28 6.37 -17.67
C LEU A 275 -14.85 6.46 -19.15
N LEU A 276 -14.15 5.45 -19.66
CA LEU A 276 -13.75 5.39 -21.07
C LEU A 276 -14.97 5.34 -21.98
N HIS A 277 -15.98 4.54 -21.65
CA HIS A 277 -17.24 4.47 -22.41
C HIS A 277 -17.94 5.82 -22.44
N ALA A 278 -18.11 6.49 -21.28
CA ALA A 278 -18.73 7.81 -21.21
C ALA A 278 -17.97 8.85 -22.04
N TYR A 279 -16.64 8.81 -22.04
CA TYR A 279 -15.81 9.68 -22.87
C TYR A 279 -16.02 9.41 -24.37
N GLU A 280 -15.98 8.16 -24.81
CA GLU A 280 -16.18 7.77 -26.22
C GLU A 280 -17.58 8.13 -26.75
N LYS A 281 -18.59 8.13 -25.86
CA LYS A 281 -19.96 8.62 -26.20
C LYS A 281 -20.09 10.14 -26.13
N GLY A 282 -19.09 10.87 -25.64
CA GLY A 282 -19.17 12.30 -25.41
C GLY A 282 -20.10 12.69 -24.26
N ASP A 283 -20.44 11.76 -23.39
CA ASP A 283 -21.35 11.96 -22.25
C ASP A 283 -20.59 12.55 -21.05
N LYS A 284 -20.31 13.85 -21.12
CA LYS A 284 -19.63 14.56 -20.02
C LYS A 284 -20.38 14.49 -18.68
N PRO A 285 -21.70 14.71 -18.61
CA PRO A 285 -22.41 14.61 -17.34
C PRO A 285 -22.24 13.25 -16.66
N LEU A 286 -22.36 12.16 -17.40
CA LEU A 286 -22.13 10.81 -16.89
C LEU A 286 -20.68 10.64 -16.44
N PHE A 287 -19.71 11.06 -17.24
CA PHE A 287 -18.29 10.99 -16.90
C PHE A 287 -17.98 11.66 -15.56
N PHE A 288 -18.43 12.90 -15.37
CA PHE A 288 -18.19 13.64 -14.13
C PHE A 288 -18.98 13.11 -12.94
N SER A 289 -20.14 12.49 -13.17
CA SER A 289 -20.88 11.78 -12.13
C SER A 289 -20.06 10.56 -11.62
N ILE A 290 -19.56 9.73 -12.54
CA ILE A 290 -18.69 8.59 -12.20
C ILE A 290 -17.41 9.05 -11.50
N LEU A 291 -16.82 10.16 -11.96
CA LEU A 291 -15.58 10.70 -11.42
C LEU A 291 -15.72 11.18 -9.97
N LYS A 292 -16.90 11.64 -9.56
CA LYS A 292 -17.21 12.10 -8.21
C LYS A 292 -17.68 11.00 -7.26
N ASP A 293 -17.71 9.75 -7.69
CA ASP A 293 -18.34 8.63 -6.97
C ASP A 293 -19.85 8.81 -6.68
N GLU A 294 -20.49 9.75 -7.35
CA GLU A 294 -21.96 9.95 -7.28
C GLU A 294 -22.69 9.01 -8.25
N SER A 295 -21.94 8.13 -8.91
CA SER A 295 -22.46 7.32 -10.00
C SER A 295 -23.13 6.04 -9.51
N PRO A 296 -24.16 5.60 -10.24
CA PRO A 296 -24.66 4.25 -10.12
C PRO A 296 -23.57 3.23 -10.48
N SER A 297 -23.82 1.99 -10.09
CA SER A 297 -23.05 0.82 -10.49
C SER A 297 -22.84 0.78 -12.02
N PHE A 298 -21.81 0.03 -12.45
CA PHE A 298 -21.46 -0.21 -13.85
C PHE A 298 -22.69 -0.40 -14.77
N ASP A 299 -22.74 0.31 -15.88
CA ASP A 299 -23.87 0.22 -16.84
C ASP A 299 -23.72 -0.99 -17.77
N TYR A 300 -24.07 -2.17 -17.26
CA TYR A 300 -24.04 -3.43 -18.01
C TYR A 300 -25.05 -3.48 -19.19
N LYS A 301 -25.98 -2.52 -19.32
CA LYS A 301 -26.92 -2.47 -20.42
C LYS A 301 -26.34 -1.78 -21.65
N GLN A 302 -25.46 -0.82 -21.46
CA GLN A 302 -24.84 -0.07 -22.54
C GLN A 302 -23.43 -0.57 -22.87
N ILE A 303 -22.66 -0.98 -21.86
CA ILE A 303 -21.29 -1.46 -22.04
C ILE A 303 -21.32 -2.95 -22.35
N ARG A 304 -20.80 -3.32 -23.52
CA ARG A 304 -20.76 -4.70 -23.99
C ARG A 304 -19.49 -5.41 -23.55
N PHE A 305 -19.58 -6.73 -23.40
CA PHE A 305 -18.46 -7.53 -22.92
C PHE A 305 -17.17 -7.39 -23.78
N PRO A 306 -17.22 -7.30 -25.09
CA PRO A 306 -16.02 -7.03 -25.91
C PRO A 306 -15.31 -5.71 -25.56
N GLU A 307 -16.03 -4.70 -25.06
CA GLU A 307 -15.41 -3.45 -24.57
C GLU A 307 -14.61 -3.69 -23.29
N ILE A 308 -15.14 -4.53 -22.38
CA ILE A 308 -14.45 -4.93 -21.16
C ILE A 308 -13.15 -5.65 -21.51
N GLU A 309 -13.19 -6.61 -22.43
CA GLU A 309 -12.01 -7.36 -22.87
C GLU A 309 -10.97 -6.47 -23.57
N ALA A 310 -11.39 -5.58 -24.44
CA ALA A 310 -10.50 -4.63 -25.10
C ALA A 310 -9.81 -3.71 -24.08
N CYS A 311 -10.54 -3.28 -23.04
CA CYS A 311 -9.96 -2.52 -21.94
C CYS A 311 -9.00 -3.38 -21.11
N LEU A 312 -9.31 -4.65 -20.87
CA LEU A 312 -8.45 -5.56 -20.12
C LEU A 312 -7.14 -5.85 -20.85
N GLU A 313 -7.20 -6.04 -22.17
CA GLU A 313 -6.00 -6.21 -23.00
C GLU A 313 -5.11 -4.96 -22.94
N ALA A 314 -5.70 -3.77 -23.14
CA ALA A 314 -4.97 -2.51 -23.00
C ALA A 314 -4.37 -2.35 -21.60
N TYR A 315 -5.12 -2.73 -20.56
CA TYR A 315 -4.71 -2.68 -19.18
C TYR A 315 -3.55 -3.64 -18.90
N SER A 316 -3.59 -4.85 -19.42
CA SER A 316 -2.50 -5.83 -19.29
C SER A 316 -1.20 -5.29 -19.89
N ARG A 317 -1.26 -4.72 -21.10
CA ARG A 317 -0.09 -4.09 -21.76
C ARG A 317 0.42 -2.87 -20.98
N PHE A 318 -0.49 -2.05 -20.47
CA PHE A 318 -0.12 -0.91 -19.64
C PHE A 318 0.62 -1.34 -18.36
N ARG A 319 0.20 -2.44 -17.75
CA ARG A 319 0.88 -3.00 -16.57
C ARG A 319 2.32 -3.45 -16.85
N GLU A 320 2.63 -3.91 -18.05
CA GLU A 320 4.00 -4.26 -18.42
C GLU A 320 4.92 -3.02 -18.51
N VAL A 321 4.38 -1.89 -18.95
CA VAL A 321 5.10 -0.61 -18.99
C VAL A 321 5.35 -0.02 -17.61
N ARG A 322 4.40 -0.17 -16.72
CA ARG A 322 4.34 0.49 -15.42
C ARG A 322 5.51 0.21 -14.47
N PRO A 323 6.02 -1.03 -14.30
CA PRO A 323 7.20 -1.31 -13.46
C PRO A 323 8.47 -0.64 -13.96
N LEU A 324 8.47 -0.19 -15.21
CA LEU A 324 9.58 0.50 -15.85
C LEU A 324 9.53 2.02 -15.61
N CYS A 325 8.41 2.53 -15.08
CA CYS A 325 8.21 3.91 -14.68
C CYS A 325 8.16 3.98 -13.15
N LYS A 326 9.31 4.20 -12.52
CA LYS A 326 9.48 4.14 -11.05
C LYS A 326 8.99 5.36 -10.28
N SER A 327 8.12 6.20 -10.81
CA SER A 327 7.55 7.29 -10.03
C SER A 327 6.58 6.76 -8.98
N ASP A 328 6.60 7.32 -7.77
CA ASP A 328 5.70 6.91 -6.65
C ASP A 328 4.21 7.00 -7.02
N ALA A 329 3.83 7.91 -7.92
CA ALA A 329 2.48 8.00 -8.47
C ALA A 329 2.14 6.86 -9.44
N ALA A 330 3.14 6.34 -10.18
CA ALA A 330 2.97 5.23 -11.11
C ALA A 330 3.00 3.85 -10.42
N THR A 331 3.58 3.77 -9.21
CA THR A 331 3.71 2.52 -8.44
C THR A 331 2.53 2.23 -7.51
N ARG A 332 1.68 3.22 -7.21
CA ARG A 332 0.39 2.95 -6.57
C ARG A 332 -0.52 2.28 -7.59
N GLY A 333 -0.39 0.98 -7.64
CA GLY A 333 -1.04 0.24 -8.66
C GLY A 333 -2.40 -0.24 -8.25
N LEU A 334 -3.25 -0.34 -9.19
CA LEU A 334 -4.40 -1.21 -9.40
C LEU A 334 -4.41 -2.52 -8.57
N GLN A 335 -3.41 -2.75 -7.72
CA GLN A 335 -3.24 -3.96 -6.93
C GLN A 335 -3.81 -3.88 -5.51
N ASP A 336 -3.90 -2.66 -4.94
CA ASP A 336 -4.10 -2.54 -3.49
C ASP A 336 -5.25 -1.59 -3.09
N THR A 337 -5.96 -0.95 -4.02
CA THR A 337 -6.96 0.06 -3.64
C THR A 337 -8.25 -0.02 -4.44
N ASP A 338 -9.37 0.11 -3.75
CA ASP A 338 -10.72 0.26 -4.32
C ASP A 338 -10.93 1.61 -5.02
N SER A 339 -9.97 2.53 -4.86
CA SER A 339 -10.09 3.89 -5.39
C SER A 339 -8.80 4.33 -6.06
N PHE A 340 -8.94 4.86 -7.28
CA PHE A 340 -7.89 5.61 -7.94
C PHE A 340 -8.00 7.09 -7.56
N SER A 341 -6.86 7.72 -7.26
CA SER A 341 -6.82 9.17 -7.17
C SER A 341 -7.14 9.80 -8.54
N LEU A 342 -7.56 11.06 -8.55
CA LEU A 342 -7.80 11.78 -9.80
C LEU A 342 -6.54 11.85 -10.66
N GLY A 343 -5.36 11.95 -10.04
CA GLY A 343 -4.07 11.90 -10.72
C GLY A 343 -3.81 10.54 -11.38
N ASP A 344 -4.15 9.43 -10.70
CA ASP A 344 -4.05 8.09 -11.29
C ASP A 344 -4.99 7.97 -12.51
N LEU A 345 -6.22 8.44 -12.39
CA LEU A 345 -7.19 8.43 -13.51
C LEU A 345 -6.73 9.30 -14.68
N PHE A 346 -6.11 10.46 -14.40
CA PHE A 346 -5.54 11.33 -15.42
C PHE A 346 -4.42 10.64 -16.22
N THR A 347 -3.69 9.71 -15.63
CA THR A 347 -2.63 8.97 -16.32
C THR A 347 -3.11 7.68 -16.95
N ILE A 348 -3.98 6.93 -16.26
CA ILE A 348 -4.44 5.60 -16.69
C ILE A 348 -5.42 5.69 -17.86
N LEU A 349 -6.44 6.52 -17.77
CA LEU A 349 -7.49 6.60 -18.80
C LEU A 349 -6.92 6.96 -20.17
N PRO A 350 -6.10 8.02 -20.33
CA PRO A 350 -5.52 8.35 -21.63
C PRO A 350 -4.53 7.28 -22.12
N ALA A 351 -3.76 6.66 -21.26
CA ALA A 351 -2.86 5.58 -21.65
C ALA A 351 -3.61 4.36 -22.18
N LEU A 352 -4.72 3.97 -21.54
CA LEU A 352 -5.57 2.88 -22.03
C LEU A 352 -6.28 3.23 -23.33
N SER A 353 -6.79 4.46 -23.47
CA SER A 353 -7.38 4.95 -24.72
C SER A 353 -6.35 4.88 -25.85
N PHE A 354 -5.14 5.39 -25.62
CA PHE A 354 -4.05 5.31 -26.60
C PHE A 354 -3.73 3.88 -27.04
N ILE A 355 -3.63 2.93 -26.10
CA ILE A 355 -3.34 1.52 -26.42
C ILE A 355 -4.49 0.88 -27.22
N ARG A 356 -5.74 1.14 -26.84
CA ARG A 356 -6.92 0.61 -27.54
C ARG A 356 -7.01 1.09 -29.00
N HIS A 357 -6.73 2.36 -29.23
CA HIS A 357 -6.79 2.95 -30.59
C HIS A 357 -5.49 2.77 -31.38
N ARG A 358 -4.40 2.34 -30.71
CA ARG A 358 -3.13 1.95 -31.36
C ARG A 358 -2.67 0.57 -30.91
N PRO A 359 -3.33 -0.51 -31.35
CA PRO A 359 -3.00 -1.87 -30.91
C PRO A 359 -1.56 -2.28 -31.25
N ASN A 360 -0.96 -1.67 -32.28
CA ASN A 360 0.43 -1.91 -32.68
C ASN A 360 1.44 -0.93 -32.06
N ALA A 361 1.02 -0.05 -31.12
CA ALA A 361 1.91 0.86 -30.45
C ALA A 361 3.06 0.10 -29.77
N GLN A 362 4.29 0.62 -29.93
CA GLN A 362 5.44 0.02 -29.29
C GLN A 362 5.43 0.33 -27.78
N MET A 363 6.07 -0.51 -26.99
CA MET A 363 6.20 -0.31 -25.54
C MET A 363 6.79 1.05 -25.19
N GLN A 364 7.72 1.55 -26.03
CA GLN A 364 8.36 2.86 -25.84
C GLN A 364 7.35 4.02 -26.02
N ASP A 365 6.40 3.91 -26.95
CA ASP A 365 5.38 4.96 -27.14
C ASP A 365 4.40 5.02 -25.98
N ILE A 366 4.02 3.86 -25.46
CA ILE A 366 3.18 3.78 -24.24
C ILE A 366 3.89 4.42 -23.06
N LYS A 367 5.21 4.16 -22.91
CA LYS A 367 6.03 4.80 -21.86
C LYS A 367 6.06 6.31 -22.00
N ARG A 368 6.25 6.84 -23.22
CA ARG A 368 6.29 8.28 -23.50
C ARG A 368 4.99 8.95 -23.11
N VAL A 369 3.87 8.37 -23.53
CA VAL A 369 2.52 8.89 -23.20
C VAL A 369 2.30 8.89 -21.68
N HIS A 370 2.53 7.76 -21.03
CA HIS A 370 2.37 7.65 -19.58
C HIS A 370 3.29 8.61 -18.83
N HIS A 371 4.55 8.71 -19.24
CA HIS A 371 5.54 9.55 -18.60
C HIS A 371 5.17 11.04 -18.67
N LEU A 372 4.74 11.51 -19.84
CA LEU A 372 4.25 12.88 -20.00
C LEU A 372 3.07 13.16 -19.06
N LEU A 373 2.08 12.27 -19.03
CA LEU A 373 0.88 12.43 -18.20
C LEU A 373 1.24 12.43 -16.71
N ALA A 374 2.14 11.55 -16.28
CA ALA A 374 2.62 11.49 -14.91
C ALA A 374 3.37 12.77 -14.51
N ASN A 375 4.15 13.34 -15.41
CA ASN A 375 4.85 14.60 -15.17
C ASN A 375 3.85 15.79 -15.08
N ILE A 376 2.80 15.83 -15.92
CA ILE A 376 1.75 16.84 -15.79
C ILE A 376 1.09 16.81 -14.40
N VAL A 377 0.75 15.62 -13.92
CA VAL A 377 0.14 15.43 -12.58
C VAL A 377 1.02 15.94 -11.45
N ARG A 378 2.34 15.90 -11.60
CA ARG A 378 3.27 16.45 -10.58
C ARG A 378 3.25 17.97 -10.48
N TYR A 379 2.94 18.65 -11.58
CA TYR A 379 2.92 20.12 -11.66
C TYR A 379 1.55 20.74 -11.47
N GLN A 380 0.48 19.96 -11.65
CA GLN A 380 -0.89 20.44 -11.68
C GLN A 380 -1.78 19.62 -10.74
N ASP A 381 -2.66 20.30 -10.03
CA ASP A 381 -3.70 19.63 -9.27
C ASP A 381 -4.80 19.14 -10.21
N ILE A 382 -5.11 17.85 -10.15
CA ILE A 382 -6.18 17.26 -10.94
C ILE A 382 -7.48 17.30 -10.14
N SER A 383 -8.53 17.81 -10.77
CA SER A 383 -9.82 18.06 -10.13
C SER A 383 -10.95 17.23 -10.75
N SER A 384 -12.05 17.11 -10.00
CA SER A 384 -13.33 16.59 -10.52
C SER A 384 -14.27 17.70 -11.01
N LYS A 385 -13.84 18.98 -10.95
CA LYS A 385 -14.63 20.11 -11.44
C LYS A 385 -14.33 20.33 -12.91
N GLU A 386 -15.37 20.44 -13.74
CA GLU A 386 -15.24 20.54 -15.20
C GLU A 386 -14.46 21.79 -15.67
N SER A 387 -14.38 22.83 -14.83
CA SER A 387 -13.64 24.06 -15.14
C SER A 387 -12.13 23.93 -14.95
N ASP A 388 -11.65 22.90 -14.27
CA ASP A 388 -10.27 22.69 -13.88
C ASP A 388 -9.61 21.63 -14.80
N LEU A 389 -8.35 21.27 -14.55
CA LEU A 389 -7.69 20.15 -15.20
C LEU A 389 -8.27 18.83 -14.67
N THR A 390 -8.81 18.00 -15.55
CA THR A 390 -9.53 16.78 -15.20
C THR A 390 -9.04 15.59 -16.04
N PRO A 391 -9.35 14.35 -15.66
CA PRO A 391 -9.08 13.18 -16.48
C PRO A 391 -9.71 13.24 -17.88
N TRP A 392 -10.81 14.01 -18.08
CA TRP A 392 -11.40 14.25 -19.41
C TRP A 392 -10.42 15.00 -20.32
N GLN A 393 -9.82 16.09 -19.84
CA GLN A 393 -8.80 16.81 -20.62
C GLN A 393 -7.56 15.97 -20.87
N GLY A 394 -7.21 15.06 -19.93
CA GLY A 394 -6.17 14.08 -20.16
C GLY A 394 -6.45 13.18 -21.38
N LEU A 395 -7.70 12.73 -21.53
CA LEU A 395 -8.15 11.98 -22.71
C LEU A 395 -8.13 12.84 -23.96
N ASP A 396 -8.61 14.09 -23.90
CA ASP A 396 -8.58 15.05 -25.02
C ASP A 396 -7.14 15.31 -25.51
N LEU A 397 -6.15 15.36 -24.59
CA LEU A 397 -4.74 15.51 -24.95
C LEU A 397 -4.24 14.35 -25.82
N ILE A 398 -4.68 13.14 -25.53
CA ILE A 398 -4.20 11.92 -26.18
C ILE A 398 -5.03 11.56 -27.42
N ALA A 399 -6.28 11.99 -27.51
CA ALA A 399 -7.16 11.72 -28.65
C ALA A 399 -6.53 12.14 -30.00
N GLY A 400 -5.75 13.22 -30.03
CA GLY A 400 -5.02 13.66 -31.22
C GLY A 400 -3.88 12.71 -31.65
N LEU A 401 -3.46 11.78 -30.79
CA LEU A 401 -2.42 10.80 -31.09
C LEU A 401 -2.99 9.47 -31.62
N GLU A 402 -4.28 9.26 -31.44
CA GLU A 402 -4.96 8.03 -31.81
C GLU A 402 -5.03 7.87 -33.34
N GLY A 403 -4.65 6.69 -33.82
CA GLY A 403 -4.71 6.36 -35.24
C GLY A 403 -3.68 7.05 -36.18
N ASN A 404 -2.82 7.91 -35.66
CA ASN A 404 -1.80 8.56 -36.45
C ASN A 404 -0.55 7.69 -36.65
N SER A 405 0.08 7.78 -37.84
CA SER A 405 1.35 7.11 -38.14
C SER A 405 2.59 7.96 -37.82
N VAL A 406 2.39 9.17 -37.34
CA VAL A 406 3.44 10.13 -37.02
C VAL A 406 4.11 9.73 -35.69
N ASP A 407 5.38 10.05 -35.54
CA ASP A 407 6.15 9.82 -34.31
C ASP A 407 5.45 10.47 -33.09
N VAL A 408 5.31 9.73 -32.00
CA VAL A 408 4.63 10.19 -30.79
C VAL A 408 5.33 11.41 -30.18
N VAL A 409 6.66 11.50 -30.25
CA VAL A 409 7.43 12.65 -29.75
C VAL A 409 7.08 13.93 -30.55
N ASP A 410 6.91 13.82 -31.86
CA ASP A 410 6.55 14.95 -32.71
C ASP A 410 5.10 15.43 -32.42
N LEU A 411 4.21 14.50 -32.10
CA LEU A 411 2.83 14.83 -31.72
C LEU A 411 2.73 15.46 -30.34
N LEU A 412 3.45 14.92 -29.35
CA LEU A 412 3.45 15.41 -27.98
C LEU A 412 4.06 16.83 -27.85
N GLY A 413 4.98 17.21 -28.73
CA GLY A 413 5.53 18.57 -28.79
C GLY A 413 4.76 19.54 -29.69
N GLY A 414 3.60 19.17 -30.21
CA GLY A 414 2.82 19.97 -31.14
C GLY A 414 1.76 20.87 -30.52
N GLN A 415 1.24 21.79 -31.33
CA GLN A 415 0.17 22.74 -30.94
C GLN A 415 -1.10 22.09 -30.33
N PRO A 416 -1.55 20.89 -30.71
CA PRO A 416 -2.77 20.31 -30.13
C PRO A 416 -2.70 20.16 -28.63
N LEU A 417 -1.55 19.77 -28.09
CA LEU A 417 -1.34 19.59 -26.65
C LEU A 417 -1.40 20.94 -25.90
N GLU A 418 -0.72 21.97 -26.43
CA GLU A 418 -0.74 23.30 -25.83
C GLU A 418 -2.17 23.89 -25.83
N GLN A 419 -2.89 23.77 -26.93
CA GLN A 419 -4.27 24.28 -27.03
C GLN A 419 -5.25 23.56 -26.10
N ALA A 420 -5.10 22.25 -25.90
CA ALA A 420 -5.94 21.50 -24.98
C ALA A 420 -5.71 21.93 -23.52
N LEU A 421 -4.46 22.19 -23.14
CA LEU A 421 -4.10 22.68 -21.81
C LEU A 421 -4.52 24.14 -21.58
N GLU A 422 -4.43 24.99 -22.61
CA GLU A 422 -4.92 26.37 -22.55
C GLU A 422 -6.45 26.41 -22.38
N LYS A 423 -7.20 25.55 -23.07
CA LYS A 423 -8.65 25.42 -22.87
C LYS A 423 -9.02 25.01 -21.44
N ALA A 424 -8.21 24.18 -20.82
CA ALA A 424 -8.39 23.76 -19.42
C ALA A 424 -7.87 24.81 -18.43
N GLN A 425 -7.39 25.97 -18.86
CA GLN A 425 -6.73 27.00 -18.02
C GLN A 425 -5.52 26.45 -17.25
N ALA A 426 -4.98 25.33 -17.66
CA ALA A 426 -3.80 24.69 -17.07
C ALA A 426 -2.54 25.15 -17.81
N VAL A 427 -1.47 25.38 -17.07
CA VAL A 427 -0.17 25.74 -17.66
C VAL A 427 0.59 24.45 -17.95
N PHE A 428 1.01 24.26 -19.20
CA PHE A 428 1.89 23.15 -19.55
C PHE A 428 3.25 23.34 -18.86
N PRO A 429 3.78 22.34 -18.15
CA PRO A 429 5.03 22.49 -17.43
C PRO A 429 6.17 22.89 -18.35
N ASP A 430 6.88 23.99 -18.05
CA ASP A 430 8.01 24.46 -18.86
C ASP A 430 9.09 23.39 -19.02
N GLU A 431 9.27 22.55 -18.01
CA GLU A 431 10.22 21.45 -18.06
C GLU A 431 9.89 20.47 -19.17
N GLU A 432 8.64 20.09 -19.31
CA GLU A 432 8.20 19.17 -20.37
C GLU A 432 8.37 19.80 -21.76
N LYS A 433 8.09 21.10 -21.91
CA LYS A 433 8.35 21.82 -23.16
C LYS A 433 9.82 21.77 -23.55
N ILE A 434 10.71 22.02 -22.58
CA ILE A 434 12.16 21.98 -22.80
C ILE A 434 12.60 20.57 -23.18
N LYS A 435 12.19 19.55 -22.44
CA LYS A 435 12.55 18.15 -22.72
C LYS A 435 12.06 17.72 -24.11
N LEU A 436 10.81 18.00 -24.45
CA LEU A 436 10.27 17.68 -25.76
C LEU A 436 11.00 18.42 -26.89
N HIS A 437 11.37 19.69 -26.68
CA HIS A 437 12.19 20.45 -27.63
C HIS A 437 13.54 19.78 -27.87
N VAL A 438 14.24 19.39 -26.80
CA VAL A 438 15.52 18.67 -26.87
C VAL A 438 15.37 17.34 -27.62
N LEU A 439 14.36 16.54 -27.28
CA LEU A 439 14.12 15.24 -27.90
C LEU A 439 13.75 15.35 -29.39
N ARG A 440 12.97 16.37 -29.78
CA ARG A 440 12.61 16.60 -31.21
C ARG A 440 13.81 16.98 -32.07
N ASN A 441 14.72 17.75 -31.51
CA ASN A 441 15.93 18.20 -32.21
C ASN A 441 17.05 17.13 -32.28
N ALA A 442 16.93 16.04 -31.50
CA ALA A 442 17.88 14.95 -31.49
C ALA A 442 17.62 13.93 -32.61
N ASP A 443 18.68 13.38 -33.21
CA ASP A 443 18.55 12.21 -34.07
C ASP A 443 18.00 10.99 -33.30
N PRO A 444 17.44 9.98 -33.97
CA PRO A 444 16.75 8.88 -33.29
C PRO A 444 17.59 8.13 -32.25
N LYS A 445 18.91 7.95 -32.49
CA LYS A 445 19.80 7.27 -31.52
C LYS A 445 20.13 8.15 -30.32
N LYS A 446 20.36 9.45 -30.55
CA LYS A 446 20.57 10.44 -29.48
C LYS A 446 19.29 10.59 -28.66
N ARG A 447 18.14 10.61 -29.31
CA ARG A 447 16.82 10.69 -28.67
C ARG A 447 16.60 9.55 -27.67
N GLU A 448 16.86 8.30 -28.07
CA GLU A 448 16.71 7.14 -27.20
C GLU A 448 17.61 7.24 -25.96
N ARG A 449 18.88 7.65 -26.12
CA ARG A 449 19.80 7.85 -24.99
C ARG A 449 19.33 8.97 -24.06
N LEU A 450 18.84 10.08 -24.61
CA LEU A 450 18.33 11.21 -23.83
C LEU A 450 17.07 10.84 -23.06
N GLU A 451 16.14 10.10 -23.67
CA GLU A 451 14.94 9.59 -22.98
C GLU A 451 15.33 8.69 -21.79
N GLU A 452 16.31 7.79 -21.99
CA GLU A 452 16.81 6.96 -20.90
C GLU A 452 17.51 7.78 -19.81
N ALA A 453 18.30 8.79 -20.18
CA ALA A 453 19.00 9.65 -19.24
C ALA A 453 18.01 10.49 -18.42
N PHE A 454 16.98 11.08 -19.07
CA PHE A 454 15.94 11.84 -18.39
C PHE A 454 15.14 10.94 -17.46
N ALA A 455 14.68 9.78 -17.92
CA ALA A 455 13.93 8.83 -17.10
C ALA A 455 14.74 8.36 -15.88
N LYS A 456 16.03 8.04 -16.04
CA LYS A 456 16.92 7.69 -14.92
C LYS A 456 17.05 8.81 -13.90
N ALA A 457 17.12 10.06 -14.36
CA ALA A 457 17.21 11.21 -13.48
C ALA A 457 15.86 11.46 -12.77
N GLU A 458 14.77 11.46 -13.49
CA GLU A 458 13.41 11.63 -12.93
C GLU A 458 13.05 10.54 -11.93
N ASP A 459 13.48 9.31 -12.16
CA ASP A 459 13.31 8.17 -11.25
C ASP A 459 14.22 8.23 -10.01
N TYR A 460 15.19 9.13 -9.99
CA TYR A 460 16.04 9.26 -8.81
C TYR A 460 15.26 9.91 -7.67
N TRP A 461 15.30 9.26 -6.53
CA TRP A 461 14.49 9.61 -5.36
C TRP A 461 14.54 11.08 -4.93
N LEU A 462 15.65 11.79 -5.19
CA LEU A 462 15.84 13.18 -4.79
C LEU A 462 15.07 14.15 -5.69
N PHE A 463 15.02 13.88 -6.99
CA PHE A 463 14.38 14.76 -7.96
C PHE A 463 12.87 14.63 -7.97
N ASP A 464 12.35 13.44 -7.66
CA ASP A 464 10.91 13.16 -7.64
C ASP A 464 10.20 13.60 -8.92
N GLY A 465 10.89 13.40 -10.06
CA GLY A 465 10.44 13.75 -11.39
C GLY A 465 10.78 15.17 -11.86
N GLU A 466 11.22 16.06 -10.99
CA GLU A 466 11.60 17.43 -11.38
C GLU A 466 13.11 17.54 -11.67
N ILE A 467 13.47 17.51 -12.94
CA ILE A 467 14.86 17.63 -13.40
C ILE A 467 15.15 18.93 -14.16
N LYS A 468 14.22 19.91 -14.11
CA LYS A 468 14.31 21.19 -14.82
C LYS A 468 15.67 21.86 -14.66
N ALA A 469 16.21 21.88 -13.44
CA ALA A 469 17.48 22.52 -13.16
C ALA A 469 18.64 21.87 -13.93
N LEU A 470 18.68 20.53 -13.98
CA LEU A 470 19.71 19.78 -14.71
C LEU A 470 19.57 20.00 -16.21
N VAL A 471 18.36 19.90 -16.73
CA VAL A 471 18.06 20.10 -18.15
C VAL A 471 18.43 21.52 -18.60
N THR A 472 17.95 22.53 -17.85
CA THR A 472 18.22 23.96 -18.18
C THR A 472 19.71 24.30 -18.11
N CYS A 473 20.41 23.77 -17.09
CA CYS A 473 21.86 23.98 -16.94
C CYS A 473 22.70 23.34 -18.06
N SER A 474 22.14 22.31 -18.72
CA SER A 474 22.78 21.59 -19.81
C SER A 474 22.43 22.13 -21.21
N LEU A 475 21.58 23.16 -21.30
CA LEU A 475 21.29 23.84 -22.56
C LEU A 475 22.40 24.83 -22.92
N ARG A 476 22.78 24.81 -24.20
CA ARG A 476 23.69 25.81 -24.83
C ARG A 476 22.97 26.38 -26.07
N GLY A 477 22.12 27.37 -25.85
CA GLY A 477 21.23 27.84 -26.92
C GLY A 477 20.21 26.73 -27.26
N ASP A 478 20.18 26.31 -28.52
CA ASP A 478 19.29 25.22 -28.98
C ASP A 478 19.95 23.83 -28.90
N ASP A 479 21.22 23.75 -28.51
CA ASP A 479 21.93 22.49 -28.37
C ASP A 479 21.93 22.00 -26.90
N PHE A 480 21.91 20.68 -26.73
CA PHE A 480 21.89 20.02 -25.42
C PHE A 480 23.19 19.29 -25.17
N ASP A 481 23.86 19.67 -24.07
CA ASP A 481 25.11 19.08 -23.59
C ASP A 481 24.82 17.85 -22.73
N GLU A 482 24.81 16.67 -23.36
CA GLU A 482 24.55 15.37 -22.74
C GLU A 482 25.59 15.06 -21.66
N ASP A 483 26.90 15.36 -21.90
CA ASP A 483 27.97 15.09 -20.95
C ASP A 483 27.83 15.93 -19.67
N LYS A 484 27.39 17.17 -19.81
CA LYS A 484 27.13 18.04 -18.68
C LYS A 484 25.94 17.54 -17.87
N PHE A 485 24.84 17.12 -18.50
CA PHE A 485 23.67 16.56 -17.85
C PHE A 485 24.05 15.30 -17.06
N GLU A 486 24.75 14.37 -17.68
CA GLU A 486 25.20 13.14 -17.01
C GLU A 486 26.15 13.42 -15.84
N THR A 487 27.02 14.42 -15.99
CA THR A 487 27.91 14.84 -14.91
C THR A 487 27.16 15.39 -13.72
N LEU A 488 26.20 16.28 -13.93
CA LEU A 488 25.35 16.82 -12.86
C LEU A 488 24.55 15.71 -12.18
N TYR A 489 23.94 14.83 -12.95
CA TYR A 489 23.18 13.69 -12.42
C TYR A 489 24.04 12.73 -11.59
N ARG A 490 25.19 12.31 -12.13
CA ARG A 490 26.16 11.42 -11.46
C ARG A 490 26.67 12.05 -10.17
N ASN A 491 27.07 13.31 -10.21
CA ASN A 491 27.59 14.02 -9.05
C ASN A 491 26.54 14.23 -7.97
N THR A 492 25.30 14.51 -8.35
CA THR A 492 24.19 14.56 -7.39
C THR A 492 24.02 13.21 -6.69
N ARG A 493 24.00 12.12 -7.42
CA ARG A 493 23.94 10.79 -6.83
C ARG A 493 25.12 10.49 -5.92
N LEU A 494 26.33 10.82 -6.36
CA LEU A 494 27.52 10.62 -5.55
C LEU A 494 27.43 11.33 -4.20
N LEU A 495 26.92 12.55 -4.17
CA LEU A 495 26.76 13.33 -2.93
C LEU A 495 25.65 12.77 -2.01
N TRP A 496 24.47 12.52 -2.56
CA TRP A 496 23.29 12.14 -1.74
C TRP A 496 23.19 10.65 -1.40
N ASP A 497 23.86 9.78 -2.17
CA ASP A 497 23.92 8.33 -1.90
C ASP A 497 25.20 7.93 -1.12
N SER A 498 26.10 8.87 -0.81
CA SER A 498 27.39 8.62 -0.17
C SER A 498 27.32 8.11 1.28
N GLY A 499 26.18 8.25 1.94
CA GLY A 499 26.06 8.03 3.38
C GLY A 499 26.61 9.18 4.26
N ALA A 500 27.29 10.17 3.67
CA ALA A 500 27.86 11.34 4.35
C ALA A 500 26.84 12.47 4.53
N GLY A 501 25.65 12.15 5.00
CA GLY A 501 24.54 13.10 5.09
C GLY A 501 24.79 14.27 6.04
N SER A 502 25.55 14.08 7.11
CA SER A 502 25.94 15.16 8.05
C SER A 502 26.96 16.09 7.42
N GLU A 503 27.96 15.55 6.78
CA GLU A 503 29.02 16.32 6.09
C GLU A 503 28.47 17.08 4.89
N LEU A 504 27.52 16.49 4.16
CA LEU A 504 26.82 17.15 3.07
C LEU A 504 26.06 18.38 3.57
N ARG A 505 25.31 18.26 4.69
CA ARG A 505 24.62 19.41 5.29
C ARG A 505 25.59 20.49 5.76
N CYS A 506 26.71 20.09 6.39
CA CYS A 506 27.76 21.03 6.77
C CYS A 506 28.29 21.82 5.56
N ALA A 507 28.54 21.13 4.45
CA ALA A 507 29.01 21.76 3.23
C ALA A 507 27.96 22.68 2.60
N LEU A 508 26.69 22.31 2.61
CA LEU A 508 25.59 23.14 2.07
C LEU A 508 25.42 24.47 2.82
N PHE A 509 25.76 24.55 4.12
CA PHE A 509 25.75 25.82 4.85
C PHE A 509 26.71 26.85 4.28
N THR A 510 27.77 26.46 3.57
CA THR A 510 28.70 27.38 2.94
C THR A 510 28.11 28.10 1.72
N LEU A 511 27.00 27.61 1.18
CA LEU A 511 26.43 28.09 -0.08
C LEU A 511 25.44 29.25 0.08
N ASN A 512 25.05 29.58 1.31
CA ASN A 512 24.03 30.60 1.63
C ASN A 512 22.75 30.45 0.77
N LEU A 513 22.21 29.22 0.70
CA LEU A 513 21.05 28.91 -0.13
C LEU A 513 19.79 29.61 0.40
N PRO A 514 18.95 30.22 -0.45
CA PRO A 514 17.78 31.00 -0.04
C PRO A 514 16.76 30.20 0.78
N ALA A 515 16.56 28.92 0.43
CA ALA A 515 15.63 28.04 1.09
C ALA A 515 16.30 27.09 2.11
N PHE A 516 17.57 27.32 2.44
CA PHE A 516 18.28 26.61 3.50
C PHE A 516 18.20 27.48 4.77
N PRO A 517 17.19 27.29 5.63
CA PRO A 517 16.86 28.30 6.59
C PRO A 517 17.76 28.23 7.80
N LEU A 518 18.33 29.38 8.12
CA LEU A 518 18.99 29.65 9.38
C LEU A 518 18.11 30.45 10.31
N LYS A 519 17.04 31.08 9.81
CA LYS A 519 16.14 31.90 10.63
C LYS A 519 14.80 31.19 10.83
N TYR A 520 14.37 31.17 12.09
CA TYR A 520 13.02 30.77 12.44
C TYR A 520 12.03 31.86 12.02
N SER A 521 11.12 31.52 11.13
CA SER A 521 9.96 32.34 10.79
C SER A 521 8.74 31.43 10.66
N GLY A 522 8.19 31.03 11.82
CA GLY A 522 7.09 30.06 11.85
C GLY A 522 7.56 28.63 12.26
N PRO A 523 6.85 27.57 11.90
CA PRO A 523 7.21 26.22 12.28
C PRO A 523 8.62 25.86 11.82
N THR A 524 9.35 25.11 12.65
CA THR A 524 10.72 24.66 12.40
C THR A 524 10.86 24.05 11.01
N LYS A 525 11.86 24.50 10.24
CA LYS A 525 12.16 23.93 8.95
C LYS A 525 13.13 22.77 9.09
N SER A 526 12.85 21.71 8.35
CA SER A 526 13.65 20.50 8.32
C SER A 526 15.01 20.70 7.66
N MET A 527 16.02 20.06 8.20
CA MET A 527 17.40 20.03 7.67
C MET A 527 17.61 18.98 6.57
N GLY A 528 16.58 18.36 6.02
CA GLY A 528 16.75 17.31 5.04
C GLY A 528 17.33 16.01 5.62
N TYR A 529 16.99 15.66 6.87
CA TYR A 529 17.50 14.44 7.49
C TYR A 529 16.98 13.16 6.84
N ASN A 530 15.68 13.10 6.55
CA ASN A 530 15.07 11.99 5.82
C ASN A 530 14.93 12.31 4.32
N ARG A 531 14.59 11.31 3.52
CA ARG A 531 14.42 11.47 2.06
C ARG A 531 13.41 12.55 1.68
N SER A 532 12.29 12.65 2.38
CA SER A 532 11.27 13.66 2.11
C SER A 532 11.79 15.08 2.34
N ASN A 533 12.54 15.27 3.40
CA ASN A 533 13.15 16.57 3.73
C ASN A 533 14.24 16.96 2.72
N TRP A 534 15.05 16.01 2.27
CA TRP A 534 16.03 16.21 1.22
C TRP A 534 15.39 16.60 -0.11
N LYS A 535 14.31 15.90 -0.52
CA LYS A 535 13.53 16.23 -1.72
C LYS A 535 13.06 17.68 -1.67
N LYS A 536 12.40 18.06 -0.57
CA LYS A 536 11.89 19.42 -0.38
C LYS A 536 12.99 20.47 -0.42
N LEU A 537 14.09 20.23 0.28
CA LEU A 537 15.22 21.16 0.34
C LEU A 537 15.88 21.29 -1.02
N PHE A 538 16.08 20.20 -1.75
CA PHE A 538 16.63 20.23 -3.09
C PHE A 538 15.70 20.96 -4.06
N LYS A 539 14.40 20.67 -4.06
CA LYS A 539 13.41 21.31 -4.90
C LYS A 539 13.36 22.83 -4.72
N GLU A 540 13.33 23.28 -3.47
CA GLU A 540 13.31 24.72 -3.14
C GLU A 540 14.59 25.47 -3.57
N ASN A 541 15.71 24.79 -3.72
CA ASN A 541 17.02 25.36 -4.12
C ASN A 541 17.50 24.91 -5.51
N SER A 542 16.73 24.12 -6.24
CA SER A 542 17.16 23.47 -7.48
C SER A 542 17.62 24.45 -8.58
N SER A 543 17.09 25.68 -8.60
CA SER A 543 17.48 26.73 -9.53
C SER A 543 18.65 27.59 -9.02
N SER A 544 19.21 27.33 -7.83
CA SER A 544 20.32 28.10 -7.28
C SER A 544 21.62 27.86 -8.05
N PRO A 545 22.24 28.90 -8.64
CA PRO A 545 23.55 28.74 -9.29
C PRO A 545 24.63 28.22 -8.35
N ALA A 546 24.57 28.58 -7.05
CA ALA A 546 25.51 28.13 -6.05
C ALA A 546 25.43 26.61 -5.84
N LEU A 547 24.20 26.06 -5.74
CA LEU A 547 23.98 24.61 -5.61
C LEU A 547 24.41 23.86 -6.86
N LEU A 548 24.04 24.34 -8.04
CA LEU A 548 24.41 23.70 -9.30
C LEU A 548 25.94 23.72 -9.52
N SER A 549 26.61 24.84 -9.24
CA SER A 549 28.08 24.95 -9.29
C SER A 549 28.74 24.02 -8.26
N PHE A 550 28.19 23.91 -7.06
CA PHE A 550 28.71 22.97 -6.05
C PHE A 550 28.62 21.53 -6.53
N ILE A 551 27.51 21.13 -7.17
CA ILE A 551 27.36 19.77 -7.74
C ILE A 551 28.31 19.57 -8.93
N GLU A 552 28.41 20.54 -9.83
CA GLU A 552 29.25 20.46 -11.02
C GLU A 552 30.73 20.28 -10.68
N ASN A 553 31.21 20.94 -9.61
CA ASN A 553 32.62 20.94 -9.21
C ASN A 553 33.07 19.68 -8.43
N VAL A 554 32.25 18.68 -8.29
CA VAL A 554 32.65 17.38 -7.71
C VAL A 554 33.68 16.72 -8.63
N PRO A 555 34.88 16.35 -8.14
CA PRO A 555 35.91 15.76 -8.98
C PRO A 555 35.47 14.43 -9.59
N PRO A 556 35.78 14.16 -10.88
CA PRO A 556 35.32 12.93 -11.55
C PRO A 556 35.82 11.63 -10.92
N GLN A 557 36.96 11.66 -10.25
CA GLN A 557 37.57 10.49 -9.58
C GLN A 557 37.67 10.65 -8.05
N GLY A 558 36.97 11.65 -7.48
CA GLY A 558 36.97 11.92 -6.05
C GLY A 558 35.86 11.14 -5.32
N ASP A 559 36.11 10.82 -4.06
CA ASP A 559 35.03 10.39 -3.18
C ASP A 559 34.25 11.61 -2.63
N ALA A 560 32.97 11.41 -2.31
CA ALA A 560 32.09 12.47 -1.83
C ALA A 560 32.62 13.12 -0.53
N LEU A 561 33.09 12.32 0.41
CA LEU A 561 33.55 12.80 1.71
C LEU A 561 34.79 13.71 1.59
N SER A 562 35.73 13.33 0.75
CA SER A 562 36.93 14.14 0.47
C SER A 562 36.57 15.50 -0.12
N TYR A 563 35.65 15.52 -1.08
CA TYR A 563 35.15 16.77 -1.67
C TYR A 563 34.42 17.64 -0.64
N LEU A 564 33.50 17.05 0.16
CA LEU A 564 32.75 17.76 1.19
C LEU A 564 33.68 18.36 2.25
N ASN A 565 34.68 17.62 2.69
CA ASN A 565 35.67 18.12 3.64
C ASN A 565 36.49 19.29 3.05
N LYS A 566 36.90 19.19 1.79
CA LYS A 566 37.60 20.31 1.11
C LYS A 566 36.75 21.58 1.06
N VAL A 567 35.46 21.46 0.75
CA VAL A 567 34.52 22.61 0.77
C VAL A 567 34.40 23.21 2.16
N ARG A 568 34.25 22.38 3.17
CA ARG A 568 34.13 22.81 4.59
C ARG A 568 35.44 23.48 5.09
N ASP A 569 36.58 22.93 4.72
CA ASP A 569 37.89 23.48 5.12
C ASP A 569 38.13 24.85 4.49
N ALA A 570 37.69 25.05 3.25
CA ALA A 570 37.78 26.33 2.56
C ALA A 570 36.91 27.44 3.17
N PHE A 571 35.94 27.13 4.02
CA PHE A 571 35.12 28.12 4.69
C PHE A 571 35.84 28.67 5.91
N THR A 572 36.19 29.95 5.88
CA THR A 572 37.09 30.61 6.87
C THR A 572 36.40 31.70 7.68
N ASP A 573 35.17 32.05 7.41
CA ASP A 573 34.41 33.10 8.10
C ASP A 573 34.00 32.62 9.52
N GLN A 574 34.85 32.90 10.50
CA GLN A 574 34.65 32.54 11.90
C GLN A 574 33.50 33.33 12.58
N GLU A 575 33.17 34.51 12.04
CA GLU A 575 32.08 35.33 12.56
C GLU A 575 30.71 34.89 12.08
N ALA A 576 30.67 34.04 11.04
CA ALA A 576 29.40 33.49 10.55
C ALA A 576 28.76 32.59 11.62
N THR A 577 27.50 32.83 11.95
CA THR A 577 26.71 32.03 12.89
C THR A 577 26.75 30.53 12.55
N VAL A 578 26.87 30.20 11.27
CA VAL A 578 26.92 28.80 10.78
C VAL A 578 28.32 28.16 10.90
N TYR A 579 29.35 28.91 11.25
CA TYR A 579 30.71 28.39 11.27
C TYR A 579 30.86 27.09 12.07
N PRO A 580 30.32 26.97 13.30
CA PRO A 580 30.38 25.71 14.05
C PRO A 580 29.68 24.56 13.31
N LEU A 581 28.52 24.80 12.66
CA LEU A 581 27.79 23.79 11.91
C LEU A 581 28.55 23.33 10.67
N VAL A 582 29.30 24.24 10.03
CA VAL A 582 30.16 23.90 8.86
C VAL A 582 31.33 23.03 9.31
N LYS A 583 31.99 23.38 10.43
CA LYS A 583 33.22 22.71 10.86
C LYS A 583 32.97 21.38 11.57
N GLU A 584 31.87 21.25 12.35
CA GLU A 584 31.64 20.12 13.24
C GLU A 584 30.41 19.31 12.84
N ALA A 585 30.60 18.24 12.06
CA ALA A 585 29.50 17.36 11.62
C ALA A 585 28.73 16.71 12.79
N ARG A 586 29.36 16.58 13.97
CA ARG A 586 28.70 16.07 15.18
C ARG A 586 27.46 16.85 15.60
N TYR A 587 27.44 18.16 15.38
CA TYR A 587 26.28 18.97 15.73
C TYR A 587 25.09 18.68 14.82
N ILE A 588 25.36 18.47 13.54
CA ILE A 588 24.34 18.06 12.58
C ILE A 588 23.84 16.64 12.87
N ALA A 589 24.75 15.71 13.22
CA ALA A 589 24.39 14.35 13.60
C ALA A 589 23.53 14.31 14.89
N TYR A 590 23.83 15.21 15.85
CA TYR A 590 23.03 15.36 17.06
C TYR A 590 21.63 15.89 16.75
N CYS A 591 21.53 16.95 15.92
CA CYS A 591 20.27 17.53 15.47
C CYS A 591 19.80 16.86 14.18
N GLN A 592 19.15 15.71 14.29
CA GLN A 592 18.78 14.89 13.13
C GLN A 592 17.72 15.53 12.22
N GLU A 593 16.78 16.31 12.76
CA GLU A 593 15.63 16.81 12.00
C GLU A 593 15.54 18.33 11.94
N HIS A 594 15.85 19.02 13.02
CA HIS A 594 15.53 20.44 13.12
C HIS A 594 16.64 21.22 13.79
N PHE A 595 16.84 22.47 13.35
CA PHE A 595 17.49 23.50 14.13
C PHE A 595 16.82 24.85 13.89
N ILE A 596 17.01 25.77 14.83
CA ILE A 596 16.48 27.13 14.80
C ILE A 596 17.62 28.06 15.13
N VAL A 597 17.68 29.22 14.47
CA VAL A 597 18.59 30.30 14.83
C VAL A 597 17.77 31.43 15.46
N ILE A 598 18.12 31.81 16.68
CA ILE A 598 17.53 32.93 17.39
C ILE A 598 18.67 33.86 17.79
N GLY A 599 18.74 35.03 17.16
CA GLY A 599 19.84 35.96 17.36
C GLY A 599 21.17 35.36 16.92
N ASP A 600 22.11 35.26 17.82
CA ASP A 600 23.45 34.69 17.67
C ASP A 600 23.55 33.22 18.15
N HIS A 601 22.42 32.62 18.50
CA HIS A 601 22.36 31.25 19.02
C HIS A 601 21.71 30.30 18.01
N ILE A 602 22.25 29.10 17.94
CA ILE A 602 21.63 27.99 17.19
C ILE A 602 21.02 27.01 18.20
N ILE A 603 19.71 26.87 18.13
CA ILE A 603 18.98 25.90 18.94
C ILE A 603 18.89 24.60 18.16
N LEU A 604 19.49 23.55 18.68
CA LEU A 604 19.44 22.21 18.12
C LEU A 604 18.24 21.46 18.74
N LEU A 605 17.20 21.22 17.97
CA LEU A 605 16.03 20.49 18.42
C LEU A 605 16.13 19.04 17.95
N ASN A 606 16.08 18.13 18.91
CA ASN A 606 16.03 16.68 18.66
C ASN A 606 14.85 16.05 19.45
N PRO A 607 13.59 16.50 19.21
CA PRO A 607 12.47 15.97 19.95
C PRO A 607 11.95 14.66 19.34
N LYS A 608 11.72 13.66 20.20
CA LYS A 608 10.82 12.54 19.89
C LYS A 608 9.47 12.80 20.51
N ILE A 609 8.42 12.79 19.69
CA ILE A 609 7.04 12.82 20.17
C ILE A 609 6.63 11.39 20.52
N ARG A 610 6.24 11.13 21.76
CA ARG A 610 5.60 9.89 22.21
C ARG A 610 4.23 10.19 22.79
N ALA A 611 3.37 9.18 22.87
CA ALA A 611 2.13 9.27 23.63
C ALA A 611 2.46 9.66 25.08
N GLY A 612 2.11 10.86 25.50
CA GLY A 612 2.38 11.40 26.86
C GLY A 612 3.47 12.45 26.97
N GLY A 613 4.03 12.99 25.87
CA GLY A 613 4.94 14.15 25.96
C GLY A 613 6.12 14.15 24.98
N TRP A 614 7.00 15.15 25.15
CA TRP A 614 8.21 15.32 24.37
C TRP A 614 9.39 14.67 25.06
N ILE A 615 10.25 13.95 24.33
CA ILE A 615 11.48 13.37 24.84
C ILE A 615 12.64 13.97 24.06
N TYR A 616 13.62 14.48 24.78
CA TYR A 616 14.87 14.96 24.19
C TYR A 616 15.92 13.85 24.22
N LEU A 617 16.75 13.81 23.19
CA LEU A 617 17.89 12.91 23.13
C LEU A 617 19.16 13.67 23.50
N PHE A 618 19.83 13.24 24.53
CA PHE A 618 21.15 13.71 24.90
C PHE A 618 22.17 12.60 24.61
N ASP A 619 22.94 12.79 23.55
CA ASP A 619 23.84 11.80 22.97
C ASP A 619 23.20 10.39 22.82
N GLY A 620 22.00 10.35 22.24
CA GLY A 620 21.23 9.10 22.05
C GLY A 620 20.46 8.60 23.25
N HIS A 621 20.64 9.19 24.44
CA HIS A 621 19.93 8.84 25.67
C HIS A 621 18.69 9.72 25.84
N GLU A 622 17.59 9.10 26.22
CA GLU A 622 16.31 9.78 26.39
C GLU A 622 16.26 10.56 27.70
N VAL A 623 16.05 11.86 27.60
CA VAL A 623 15.79 12.74 28.77
C VAL A 623 14.31 13.07 28.78
N PRO A 624 13.50 12.55 29.74
CA PRO A 624 12.07 12.82 29.83
C PRO A 624 11.78 14.31 30.00
N CYS A 625 10.81 14.80 29.23
CA CYS A 625 10.26 16.13 29.38
C CYS A 625 8.88 16.03 30.00
N PRO A 626 8.57 16.63 31.15
CA PRO A 626 7.23 16.72 31.68
C PRO A 626 6.27 17.41 30.69
N GLU A 627 5.02 16.99 30.66
CA GLU A 627 4.00 17.39 29.67
C GLU A 627 3.83 18.93 29.52
N HIS A 628 4.20 19.70 30.52
CA HIS A 628 4.03 21.14 30.53
C HIS A 628 5.31 21.94 30.27
N ASP A 629 6.42 21.28 30.04
CA ASP A 629 7.71 21.96 29.89
C ASP A 629 7.98 22.29 28.42
N LYS A 630 7.46 23.39 27.94
CA LYS A 630 7.61 23.90 26.58
C LYS A 630 9.03 24.40 26.25
N PHE A 631 9.94 24.43 27.23
CA PHE A 631 11.16 25.21 27.14
C PHE A 631 12.46 24.45 27.28
N LYS A 632 12.42 23.11 27.26
CA LYS A 632 13.64 22.32 27.13
C LYS A 632 14.22 22.43 25.75
N ARG A 633 15.43 22.96 25.64
CA ARG A 633 16.08 23.26 24.37
C ARG A 633 17.54 22.85 24.41
N CYS A 634 18.06 22.33 23.30
CA CYS A 634 19.49 22.19 23.11
C CYS A 634 20.00 23.40 22.36
N TYR A 635 21.07 24.01 22.87
CA TYR A 635 21.74 25.15 22.26
C TYR A 635 23.13 24.78 21.80
N LEU A 636 23.55 25.33 20.70
CA LEU A 636 24.95 25.41 20.34
C LEU A 636 25.51 26.71 20.93
N TRP A 637 26.25 26.60 22.01
CA TRP A 637 26.87 27.73 22.72
C TRP A 637 28.39 27.55 22.76
N ALA A 638 29.13 28.52 22.24
CA ALA A 638 30.59 28.48 22.27
C ALA A 638 31.17 27.11 21.80
N GLN A 639 30.63 26.53 20.72
CA GLN A 639 30.97 25.25 20.14
C GLN A 639 30.61 24.01 20.99
N ASN A 640 29.81 24.17 22.03
CA ASN A 640 29.29 23.06 22.83
C ASN A 640 27.80 22.88 22.62
N ILE A 641 27.31 21.65 22.72
CA ILE A 641 25.87 21.38 22.76
C ILE A 641 25.44 21.53 24.23
N LEU A 642 24.52 22.46 24.46
CA LEU A 642 23.96 22.74 25.74
C LEU A 642 22.49 22.38 25.77
N TYR A 643 22.11 21.46 26.64
CA TYR A 643 20.73 21.13 26.95
C TYR A 643 20.33 21.85 28.23
N THR A 644 19.34 22.72 28.18
CA THR A 644 18.96 23.56 29.31
C THR A 644 17.53 23.28 29.77
N ASP A 645 17.31 23.27 31.08
CA ASP A 645 16.05 22.97 31.76
C ASP A 645 15.76 24.12 32.74
N HIS A 646 15.43 25.31 32.24
CA HIS A 646 15.49 26.45 33.15
C HIS A 646 14.39 27.50 33.09
N GLU A 647 13.42 27.48 32.22
CA GLU A 647 12.56 28.69 32.14
C GLU A 647 11.42 28.74 33.18
N THR A 648 11.16 27.65 33.89
CA THR A 648 10.05 27.53 34.84
C THR A 648 10.46 27.54 36.33
N PHE A 649 11.78 27.41 36.62
CA PHE A 649 12.26 27.14 37.97
C PHE A 649 13.30 28.16 38.44
N ASP A 650 13.47 28.29 39.76
CA ASP A 650 14.49 29.17 40.36
C ASP A 650 15.92 28.64 40.16
N ILE A 651 16.08 27.46 39.60
CA ILE A 651 17.35 26.87 39.19
C ILE A 651 17.35 26.54 37.72
N SER A 652 18.53 26.57 37.10
CA SER A 652 18.79 26.07 35.75
C SER A 652 19.69 24.85 35.85
N ILE A 653 19.37 23.84 35.08
CA ILE A 653 20.19 22.62 34.97
C ILE A 653 20.57 22.48 33.51
N ASP A 654 21.85 22.59 33.21
CA ASP A 654 22.38 22.52 31.87
C ASP A 654 23.17 21.21 31.67
N LEU A 655 22.78 20.45 30.68
CA LEU A 655 23.56 19.29 30.21
C LEU A 655 24.39 19.71 29.00
N VAL A 656 25.70 19.64 29.13
CA VAL A 656 26.66 20.03 28.08
C VAL A 656 27.29 18.81 27.47
N TYR A 657 27.16 18.70 26.15
CA TYR A 657 27.79 17.65 25.35
C TYR A 657 28.86 18.25 24.45
N GLN A 658 30.10 17.85 24.65
CA GLN A 658 31.24 18.31 23.86
C GLN A 658 31.73 17.26 22.84
N GLY A 659 31.29 16.03 22.99
CA GLY A 659 31.62 14.88 22.16
C GLY A 659 31.42 13.58 22.93
N PRO A 660 31.54 12.42 22.29
CA PRO A 660 31.45 11.14 22.96
C PRO A 660 32.50 11.04 24.10
N GLY A 661 32.02 10.71 25.31
CA GLY A 661 32.85 10.62 26.50
C GLY A 661 33.28 11.96 27.10
N ASP A 662 32.69 13.05 26.69
CA ASP A 662 32.95 14.40 27.25
C ASP A 662 31.61 15.10 27.58
N TYR A 663 31.13 14.80 28.79
CA TYR A 663 29.83 15.28 29.26
C TYR A 663 29.99 16.10 30.52
N ARG A 664 29.13 17.12 30.66
CA ARG A 664 29.13 17.99 31.81
C ARG A 664 27.69 18.33 32.19
N ILE A 665 27.42 18.44 33.48
CA ILE A 665 26.20 19.00 34.05
C ILE A 665 26.53 20.25 34.84
N GLU A 666 25.78 21.30 34.61
CA GLU A 666 25.92 22.59 35.33
C GLU A 666 24.59 22.97 35.97
N VAL A 667 24.65 23.37 37.22
CA VAL A 667 23.47 23.78 37.98
C VAL A 667 23.68 25.23 38.43
N TYR A 668 22.71 26.07 38.13
CA TYR A 668 22.75 27.49 38.49
C TYR A 668 21.54 27.88 39.35
N GLU A 669 21.74 28.79 40.29
CA GLU A 669 20.65 29.51 40.92
C GLU A 669 20.31 30.75 40.10
N LYS A 670 19.02 30.94 39.76
CA LYS A 670 18.57 32.12 39.02
C LYS A 670 18.36 33.29 39.97
N ASP A 671 18.93 34.41 39.64
CA ASP A 671 18.70 35.69 40.36
C ASP A 671 17.58 36.48 39.64
N ASN A 672 16.34 36.06 39.80
CA ASN A 672 15.17 36.72 39.23
C ASN A 672 14.39 37.56 40.27
N GLY A 673 15.07 37.99 41.38
CA GLY A 673 14.42 38.70 42.48
C GLY A 673 13.45 37.87 43.32
N ARG A 674 13.48 36.55 43.18
CA ARG A 674 12.73 35.58 43.98
C ARG A 674 13.63 34.98 45.06
N PRO A 675 13.06 34.51 46.20
CA PRO A 675 13.87 33.91 47.26
C PRO A 675 14.71 32.77 46.71
N LYS A 676 16.04 32.81 46.95
CA LYS A 676 16.98 31.77 46.61
C LYS A 676 16.58 30.46 47.28
N TYR A 677 16.79 29.35 46.58
CA TYR A 677 16.62 28.01 47.12
C TYR A 677 17.71 27.81 48.20
N VAL A 678 17.35 28.00 49.45
CA VAL A 678 18.26 27.90 50.60
C VAL A 678 18.50 26.39 50.84
N GLY A 679 19.72 25.94 50.62
CA GLY A 679 20.14 24.58 50.92
C GLY A 679 20.55 23.71 49.71
N LEU A 680 20.22 24.10 48.48
CA LEU A 680 20.58 23.30 47.28
C LEU A 680 22.11 23.20 47.10
N SER A 681 22.85 24.24 47.46
CA SER A 681 24.33 24.28 47.34
C SER A 681 25.04 23.19 48.12
N ASP A 682 24.58 22.87 49.33
CA ASP A 682 25.17 21.82 50.16
C ASP A 682 24.81 20.43 49.59
N GLU A 683 23.58 20.24 49.17
CA GLU A 683 23.09 19.00 48.60
C GLU A 683 23.76 18.65 47.27
N VAL A 684 23.94 19.64 46.39
CA VAL A 684 24.62 19.52 45.10
C VAL A 684 26.12 19.21 45.33
N THR A 685 26.76 19.81 46.32
CA THR A 685 28.14 19.52 46.70
C THR A 685 28.29 18.09 47.23
N HIS A 686 27.35 17.61 48.00
CA HIS A 686 27.33 16.18 48.46
C HIS A 686 27.18 15.18 47.30
N LEU A 687 26.59 15.60 46.18
CA LEU A 687 26.53 14.80 44.96
C LEU A 687 27.83 14.82 44.13
N GLY A 688 28.85 15.52 44.59
CA GLY A 688 30.16 15.61 43.96
C GLY A 688 30.34 16.71 42.96
N PHE A 689 29.42 17.68 42.93
CA PHE A 689 29.60 18.90 42.11
C PHE A 689 30.65 19.82 42.75
N SER A 690 31.49 20.42 41.91
CA SER A 690 32.43 21.46 42.29
C SER A 690 31.92 22.83 41.84
N GLY A 691 31.99 23.85 42.70
CA GLY A 691 31.57 25.20 42.36
C GLY A 691 31.71 26.17 43.47
N ARG A 692 31.52 27.47 43.17
CA ARG A 692 31.43 28.56 44.15
C ARG A 692 30.32 29.55 43.72
N GLY A 693 29.59 30.02 44.72
CA GLY A 693 28.52 31.01 44.47
C GLY A 693 27.26 30.34 43.92
N SER A 694 26.81 30.81 42.75
CA SER A 694 25.56 30.37 42.13
C SER A 694 25.70 29.30 41.06
N ARG A 695 26.93 28.78 40.85
CA ARG A 695 27.20 27.78 39.77
C ARG A 695 27.96 26.56 40.30
N TYR A 696 27.45 25.39 40.01
CA TYR A 696 28.01 24.11 40.39
C TYR A 696 28.16 23.22 39.13
N THR A 697 29.30 22.55 38.97
CA THR A 697 29.64 21.76 37.80
C THR A 697 30.09 20.38 38.15
N PHE A 698 29.65 19.39 37.39
CA PHE A 698 30.11 18.02 37.46
C PHE A 698 30.46 17.53 36.05
N CYS A 699 31.62 16.90 35.88
CA CYS A 699 32.10 16.34 34.64
C CYS A 699 32.28 14.83 34.75
N SER A 700 31.91 14.08 33.71
CA SER A 700 32.15 12.63 33.63
C SER A 700 32.26 12.19 32.18
N PRO A 701 33.12 11.17 31.89
CA PRO A 701 33.12 10.51 30.61
C PRO A 701 31.94 9.54 30.43
N SER A 702 31.19 9.23 31.51
CA SER A 702 30.01 8.36 31.46
C SER A 702 28.75 9.18 31.42
N ILE A 703 27.99 9.00 30.35
CA ILE A 703 26.67 9.61 30.18
C ILE A 703 25.67 9.11 31.23
N GLU A 704 25.74 7.84 31.62
CA GLU A 704 24.87 7.26 32.66
C GLU A 704 25.07 7.97 33.98
N GLU A 705 26.31 8.28 34.35
CA GLU A 705 26.62 9.00 35.59
C GLU A 705 26.07 10.45 35.51
N ILE A 706 26.23 11.12 34.39
CA ILE A 706 25.68 12.49 34.15
C ILE A 706 24.16 12.46 34.30
N LEU A 707 23.48 11.50 33.67
CA LEU A 707 22.02 11.42 33.73
C LEU A 707 21.52 11.05 35.13
N GLN A 708 22.22 10.19 35.87
CA GLN A 708 21.90 9.91 37.27
C GLN A 708 21.97 11.18 38.11
N LYS A 709 23.04 11.95 37.95
CA LYS A 709 23.21 13.25 38.65
C LYS A 709 22.10 14.23 38.24
N TYR A 710 21.78 14.32 36.97
CA TYR A 710 20.70 15.17 36.45
C TYR A 710 19.36 14.85 37.10
N PHE A 711 18.94 13.57 37.11
CA PHE A 711 17.67 13.19 37.74
C PHE A 711 17.68 13.42 39.26
N ARG A 712 18.84 13.22 39.89
CA ARG A 712 18.96 13.46 41.34
C ARG A 712 18.83 14.94 41.66
N VAL A 713 19.48 15.80 40.91
CA VAL A 713 19.33 17.28 41.08
C VAL A 713 17.90 17.74 40.86
N ARG A 714 17.22 17.20 39.83
CA ARG A 714 15.80 17.46 39.61
C ARG A 714 14.95 17.09 40.83
N GLN A 715 15.17 15.90 41.37
CA GLN A 715 14.43 15.41 42.53
C GLN A 715 14.65 16.31 43.73
N LEU A 716 15.88 16.78 43.99
CA LEU A 716 16.20 17.71 45.06
C LEU A 716 15.54 19.09 44.85
N ALA A 717 15.39 19.49 43.62
CA ALA A 717 14.70 20.73 43.25
C ALA A 717 13.17 20.60 43.25
N GLY A 718 12.62 19.45 43.58
CA GLY A 718 11.19 19.21 43.55
C GLY A 718 10.57 19.10 42.16
N LEU A 719 11.35 18.69 41.16
CA LEU A 719 11.00 18.67 39.75
C LEU A 719 10.70 17.28 39.22
#